data_c5a0aaa44728081cce56966745052284
#
_entry.id   c5a0aaa44728081cce56966745052284
#
_cell.length_a   1.000
_cell.length_b   1.000
_cell.length_c   1.000
_cell.angle_alpha   90.00
_cell.angle_beta   90.00
_cell.angle_gamma   90.00
#
_symmetry.space_group_name_H-M   'P 1'
#
loop_
_entity.id
_entity.type
_entity.pdbx_description
1 polymer ?
#
loop_
_entity_poly.entity_id
_entity_poly.type
_entity_poly.pdbx_seq_one_letter_code
_entity_poly.pdbx_strand_id
1 'polypeptide(L)'
;MLVYAITIFISAFLLFQVQPMIAKIILPWFGGGAAVWSTCMMFFQIVLLLGYLYSHATTRYMKPKAQAILHSVLLLISLGLLVLLINLPGSSDWKPIDEKTPLLRILVLLGATIGLPYLMLSTTGPLIQAWYVRATSGAVPYRLFALSNFGSFLALLSFPFVVEPLLASRPQVYTWAAGFAVFALLTIYTGWRTLQASGDDQAQSITEETAKLPPIPWASQLLWIALAATASVMLLAITSQLTQNVAPIPFLWVLPLSIYLLTFILCFESGRYYKREIFLPLLALALALAGALLMEENRSGFWPIYAWSAILFVCCMVCHGELAMQKPNPKQLTLFFLMVSVGGALGGSFVAILAPLVFDSYWELPISLVACGALASWIFWREEVPKGEFLPSNWRIWMVAVLGAAFIGLLFFYRHEADDIWTRQMSLVVPAGIVFAGLVALALAHEAGLPTSFRLDWAAMGFGAVCLVLLARDLGMRFGYFLPKLIEDADTDELGFGFLAALAAMAALAGLLTIAGSDTGLSSKRLGALFALLAVVLGGHLLKHQLVNLRKFDSTDSYRLVTRNFYGVLKVRDEKGTKTSPPDRVLVHGTINHGVQLLDPARRREITSYYNPKSGFGRMMQIEQRKPHLKVGITGLGAGVTAGFCRAGDTFRFYELNPLVLEIANSWFTFLADCPGDKQVYLGDGRLNLERQPSQQFDLLAMDAFSSDSVPVHLLTREVFGLYGRHLKPDGVLAINVSNRYLNLVPIVTGNAKANGMSCALVEDEGKGEEFYSPTSWMLCSRDPKPFDDPIFNTEDPSTHEKETTRPKEDPAIRPWTDDYSNLFQILKKRGE
;
A
#
# COMPACT_ATOMS: atom_id res chain seq x y z
N MET A 1 5.93 -40.23 0.34
CA MET A 1 6.28 -38.89 -0.19
C MET A 1 5.07 -38.14 -0.78
N LEU A 2 4.30 -38.76 -1.69
CA LEU A 2 3.21 -38.07 -2.40
C LEU A 2 2.16 -37.43 -1.47
N VAL A 3 1.67 -38.12 -0.45
CA VAL A 3 0.65 -37.61 0.49
C VAL A 3 1.16 -36.39 1.26
N TYR A 4 2.40 -36.43 1.77
CA TYR A 4 3.02 -35.27 2.43
C TYR A 4 3.13 -34.08 1.50
N ALA A 5 3.49 -34.32 0.23
CA ALA A 5 3.61 -33.27 -0.80
C ALA A 5 2.25 -32.62 -1.11
N ILE A 6 1.20 -33.43 -1.31
CA ILE A 6 -0.16 -32.92 -1.58
C ILE A 6 -0.68 -32.13 -0.37
N THR A 7 -0.48 -32.65 0.85
CA THR A 7 -0.94 -31.97 2.08
C THR A 7 -0.27 -30.60 2.24
N ILE A 8 1.05 -30.51 2.04
CA ILE A 8 1.78 -29.23 2.13
C ILE A 8 1.34 -28.26 1.04
N PHE A 9 1.17 -28.74 -0.20
CA PHE A 9 0.74 -27.89 -1.31
C PHE A 9 -0.66 -27.30 -1.05
N ILE A 10 -1.63 -28.15 -0.69
CA ILE A 10 -3.02 -27.70 -0.42
C ILE A 10 -3.03 -26.72 0.76
N SER A 11 -2.30 -27.03 1.84
CA SER A 11 -2.20 -26.16 3.00
C SER A 11 -1.66 -24.80 2.62
N ALA A 12 -0.53 -24.73 1.90
CA ALA A 12 0.09 -23.49 1.49
C ALA A 12 -0.81 -22.68 0.54
N PHE A 13 -1.48 -23.36 -0.38
CA PHE A 13 -2.44 -22.73 -1.30
C PHE A 13 -3.61 -22.10 -0.53
N LEU A 14 -4.27 -22.84 0.36
CA LEU A 14 -5.40 -22.36 1.15
C LEU A 14 -5.01 -21.23 2.11
N LEU A 15 -3.82 -21.32 2.71
CA LEU A 15 -3.30 -20.34 3.65
C LEU A 15 -3.15 -18.95 3.01
N PHE A 16 -2.64 -18.89 1.78
CA PHE A 16 -2.45 -17.62 1.08
C PHE A 16 -3.70 -17.15 0.35
N GLN A 17 -4.58 -18.06 -0.06
CA GLN A 17 -5.81 -17.67 -0.75
C GLN A 17 -6.85 -17.05 0.17
N VAL A 18 -6.95 -17.48 1.43
CA VAL A 18 -7.93 -16.92 2.38
C VAL A 18 -7.66 -15.47 2.75
N GLN A 19 -6.40 -15.04 2.71
CA GLN A 19 -6.01 -13.68 3.11
C GLN A 19 -6.71 -12.60 2.27
N PRO A 20 -6.55 -12.54 0.94
CA PRO A 20 -7.26 -11.56 0.12
C PRO A 20 -8.77 -11.81 0.07
N MET A 21 -9.21 -13.07 0.13
CA MET A 21 -10.62 -13.42 0.12
C MET A 21 -11.38 -12.82 1.30
N ILE A 22 -10.92 -13.06 2.52
CA ILE A 22 -11.62 -12.56 3.72
C ILE A 22 -11.46 -11.05 3.89
N ALA A 23 -10.28 -10.51 3.56
CA ALA A 23 -10.05 -9.07 3.57
C ALA A 23 -11.01 -8.34 2.61
N LYS A 24 -11.24 -8.87 1.41
CA LYS A 24 -12.22 -8.32 0.45
C LYS A 24 -13.64 -8.34 1.01
N ILE A 25 -14.04 -9.42 1.69
CA ILE A 25 -15.39 -9.55 2.26
C ILE A 25 -15.65 -8.52 3.36
N ILE A 26 -14.67 -8.30 4.24
CA ILE A 26 -14.84 -7.40 5.39
C ILE A 26 -14.48 -5.94 5.11
N LEU A 27 -13.70 -5.68 4.07
CA LEU A 27 -13.26 -4.34 3.69
C LEU A 27 -14.40 -3.30 3.67
N PRO A 28 -15.57 -3.60 3.06
CA PRO A 28 -16.69 -2.68 3.01
C PRO A 28 -17.24 -2.28 4.39
N TRP A 29 -17.16 -3.17 5.37
CA TRP A 29 -17.74 -2.96 6.69
C TRP A 29 -16.95 -2.01 7.58
N PHE A 30 -15.66 -1.80 7.24
CA PHE A 30 -14.72 -0.99 8.01
C PHE A 30 -14.16 0.19 7.22
N GLY A 31 -14.92 0.68 6.21
CA GLY A 31 -14.63 1.91 5.51
C GLY A 31 -13.71 1.81 4.30
N GLY A 32 -13.40 0.61 3.83
CA GLY A 32 -12.71 0.43 2.55
C GLY A 32 -11.23 0.87 2.51
N GLY A 33 -10.64 1.26 3.65
CA GLY A 33 -9.30 1.83 3.70
C GLY A 33 -8.16 0.81 3.80
N ALA A 34 -6.93 1.26 3.52
CA ALA A 34 -5.70 0.47 3.61
C ALA A 34 -5.45 -0.15 5.01
N ALA A 35 -5.93 0.51 6.07
CA ALA A 35 -5.79 0.03 7.44
C ALA A 35 -6.49 -1.31 7.70
N VAL A 36 -7.61 -1.58 7.02
CA VAL A 36 -8.31 -2.87 7.11
C VAL A 36 -7.39 -4.00 6.63
N TRP A 37 -6.74 -3.81 5.48
CA TRP A 37 -5.78 -4.77 4.95
C TRP A 37 -4.58 -4.97 5.88
N SER A 38 -3.97 -3.87 6.36
CA SER A 38 -2.83 -3.94 7.28
C SER A 38 -3.18 -4.68 8.57
N THR A 39 -4.40 -4.48 9.09
CA THR A 39 -4.91 -5.20 10.27
C THR A 39 -5.10 -6.70 9.97
N CYS A 40 -5.66 -7.05 8.82
CA CYS A 40 -5.79 -8.45 8.39
C CYS A 40 -4.41 -9.11 8.27
N MET A 41 -3.46 -8.46 7.64
CA MET A 41 -2.10 -8.99 7.47
C MET A 41 -1.38 -9.18 8.81
N MET A 42 -1.51 -8.24 9.71
CA MET A 42 -0.99 -8.37 11.08
C MET A 42 -1.60 -9.59 11.77
N PHE A 43 -2.92 -9.76 11.72
CA PHE A 43 -3.61 -10.94 12.27
C PHE A 43 -3.04 -12.23 11.70
N PHE A 44 -2.90 -12.34 10.38
CA PHE A 44 -2.37 -13.54 9.73
C PHE A 44 -0.91 -13.82 10.11
N GLN A 45 -0.10 -12.78 10.26
CA GLN A 45 1.30 -12.92 10.69
C GLN A 45 1.40 -13.38 12.16
N ILE A 46 0.54 -12.87 13.05
CA ILE A 46 0.48 -13.31 14.45
C ILE A 46 0.03 -14.77 14.53
N VAL A 47 -1.02 -15.14 13.80
CA VAL A 47 -1.52 -16.53 13.82
C VAL A 47 -0.50 -17.48 13.17
N LEU A 48 0.24 -17.05 12.14
CA LEU A 48 1.35 -17.81 11.58
C LEU A 48 2.45 -18.04 12.63
N LEU A 49 2.83 -17.02 13.38
CA LEU A 49 3.77 -17.15 14.50
C LEU A 49 3.27 -18.14 15.54
N LEU A 50 2.00 -18.06 15.94
CA LEU A 50 1.39 -19.01 16.89
C LEU A 50 1.40 -20.44 16.34
N GLY A 51 1.19 -20.62 15.02
CA GLY A 51 1.28 -21.93 14.36
C GLY A 51 2.70 -22.52 14.39
N TYR A 52 3.71 -21.71 14.14
CA TYR A 52 5.10 -22.14 14.28
C TYR A 52 5.46 -22.46 15.72
N LEU A 53 5.01 -21.63 16.67
CA LEU A 53 5.21 -21.88 18.10
C LEU A 53 4.53 -23.19 18.55
N TYR A 54 3.28 -23.43 18.13
CA TYR A 54 2.57 -24.68 18.36
C TYR A 54 3.34 -25.88 17.81
N SER A 55 3.79 -25.78 16.55
CA SER A 55 4.54 -26.88 15.91
C SER A 55 5.86 -27.15 16.65
N HIS A 56 6.58 -26.10 17.04
CA HIS A 56 7.83 -26.21 17.81
C HIS A 56 7.59 -26.84 19.18
N ALA A 57 6.61 -26.33 19.92
CA ALA A 57 6.29 -26.82 21.27
C ALA A 57 5.81 -28.28 21.27
N THR A 58 4.87 -28.60 20.38
CA THR A 58 4.32 -29.98 20.32
C THR A 58 5.36 -30.98 19.83
N THR A 59 6.24 -30.58 18.91
CA THR A 59 7.33 -31.46 18.43
C THR A 59 8.38 -31.69 19.51
N ARG A 60 8.65 -30.69 20.37
CA ARG A 60 9.68 -30.78 21.42
C ARG A 60 9.19 -31.46 22.70
N TYR A 61 7.96 -31.20 23.13
CA TYR A 61 7.46 -31.59 24.46
C TYR A 61 6.44 -32.72 24.46
N MET A 62 5.89 -33.12 23.29
CA MET A 62 4.83 -34.13 23.22
C MET A 62 5.31 -35.41 22.55
N LYS A 63 4.77 -36.55 23.03
CA LYS A 63 4.94 -37.84 22.37
C LYS A 63 4.24 -37.82 21.00
N PRO A 64 4.77 -38.44 19.94
CA PRO A 64 4.20 -38.42 18.58
C PRO A 64 2.71 -38.76 18.52
N LYS A 65 2.27 -39.76 19.30
CA LYS A 65 0.86 -40.18 19.37
C LYS A 65 -0.04 -39.09 19.96
N ALA A 66 0.39 -38.48 21.06
CA ALA A 66 -0.35 -37.38 21.70
C ALA A 66 -0.43 -36.14 20.79
N GLN A 67 0.68 -35.81 20.10
CA GLN A 67 0.73 -34.72 19.10
C GLN A 67 -0.28 -34.96 17.96
N ALA A 68 -0.30 -36.18 17.38
CA ALA A 68 -1.20 -36.51 16.27
C ALA A 68 -2.69 -36.46 16.70
N ILE A 69 -3.01 -36.95 17.89
CA ILE A 69 -4.37 -36.90 18.44
C ILE A 69 -4.80 -35.45 18.69
N LEU A 70 -3.98 -34.65 19.39
CA LEU A 70 -4.28 -33.23 19.65
C LEU A 70 -4.52 -32.50 18.35
N HIS A 71 -3.63 -32.66 17.37
CA HIS A 71 -3.74 -32.00 16.09
C HIS A 71 -5.00 -32.39 15.32
N SER A 72 -5.36 -33.71 15.34
CA SER A 72 -6.60 -34.19 14.72
C SER A 72 -7.87 -33.62 15.38
N VAL A 73 -7.89 -33.56 16.71
CA VAL A 73 -9.02 -32.94 17.46
C VAL A 73 -9.17 -31.47 17.08
N LEU A 74 -8.08 -30.71 17.03
CA LEU A 74 -8.12 -29.28 16.63
C LEU A 74 -8.58 -29.10 15.18
N LEU A 75 -8.19 -30.01 14.26
CA LEU A 75 -8.69 -30.00 12.88
C LEU A 75 -10.20 -30.25 12.81
N LEU A 76 -10.72 -31.20 13.60
CA LEU A 76 -12.16 -31.49 13.67
C LEU A 76 -12.95 -30.30 14.26
N ILE A 77 -12.43 -29.63 15.29
CA ILE A 77 -13.02 -28.41 15.84
C ILE A 77 -13.00 -27.31 14.76
N SER A 78 -11.90 -27.17 14.03
CA SER A 78 -11.77 -26.20 12.93
C SER A 78 -12.82 -26.42 11.84
N LEU A 79 -13.11 -27.68 11.48
CA LEU A 79 -14.18 -28.02 10.53
C LEU A 79 -15.56 -27.58 11.03
N GLY A 80 -15.83 -27.74 12.33
CA GLY A 80 -17.07 -27.23 12.93
C GLY A 80 -17.18 -25.71 12.86
N LEU A 81 -16.07 -24.99 13.11
CA LEU A 81 -16.03 -23.53 13.07
C LEU A 81 -16.15 -22.95 11.65
N LEU A 82 -15.95 -23.74 10.59
CA LEU A 82 -16.17 -23.28 9.21
C LEU A 82 -17.60 -22.79 8.97
N VAL A 83 -18.56 -23.22 9.76
CA VAL A 83 -19.95 -22.72 9.68
C VAL A 83 -20.01 -21.20 9.88
N LEU A 84 -19.18 -20.64 10.77
CA LEU A 84 -19.09 -19.19 10.97
C LEU A 84 -18.53 -18.48 9.74
N LEU A 85 -17.48 -19.04 9.12
CA LEU A 85 -16.91 -18.50 7.89
C LEU A 85 -17.88 -18.59 6.71
N ILE A 86 -18.56 -19.73 6.55
CA ILE A 86 -19.52 -19.95 5.46
C ILE A 86 -20.68 -18.95 5.51
N ASN A 87 -21.12 -18.58 6.70
CA ASN A 87 -22.21 -17.61 6.89
C ASN A 87 -21.73 -16.15 6.88
N LEU A 88 -20.43 -15.89 6.83
CA LEU A 88 -19.90 -14.53 6.88
C LEU A 88 -20.39 -13.64 5.72
N PRO A 89 -20.37 -14.09 4.44
CA PRO A 89 -20.91 -13.27 3.35
C PRO A 89 -22.42 -13.08 3.49
N GLY A 90 -22.86 -11.84 3.70
CA GLY A 90 -24.27 -11.47 3.89
C GLY A 90 -24.75 -11.47 5.33
N SER A 91 -23.90 -11.78 6.32
CA SER A 91 -24.26 -11.66 7.73
C SER A 91 -24.37 -10.20 8.17
N SER A 92 -25.46 -9.87 8.88
CA SER A 92 -25.63 -8.57 9.56
C SER A 92 -24.94 -8.52 10.92
N ASP A 93 -24.74 -9.67 11.56
CA ASP A 93 -24.34 -9.80 12.96
C ASP A 93 -22.91 -9.35 13.24
N TRP A 94 -22.04 -9.47 12.22
CA TRP A 94 -20.64 -9.08 12.28
C TRP A 94 -20.37 -7.65 11.84
N LYS A 95 -21.38 -6.97 11.25
CA LYS A 95 -21.23 -5.59 10.82
C LYS A 95 -21.09 -4.66 12.03
N PRO A 96 -20.15 -3.71 12.02
CA PRO A 96 -19.92 -2.83 13.17
C PRO A 96 -21.16 -1.99 13.48
N ILE A 97 -21.44 -1.82 14.79
CA ILE A 97 -22.55 -0.98 15.28
C ILE A 97 -22.08 0.46 15.47
N ASP A 98 -20.79 0.66 15.78
CA ASP A 98 -20.15 1.95 15.97
C ASP A 98 -18.70 1.94 15.42
N GLU A 99 -18.06 3.11 15.33
CA GLU A 99 -16.72 3.32 14.77
C GLU A 99 -15.60 3.34 15.82
N LYS A 100 -15.91 3.09 17.11
CA LYS A 100 -14.96 3.37 18.20
C LYS A 100 -13.73 2.48 18.22
N THR A 101 -13.82 1.23 17.77
CA THR A 101 -12.71 0.25 17.85
C THR A 101 -12.63 -0.66 16.64
N PRO A 102 -12.44 -0.14 15.40
CA PRO A 102 -12.46 -0.96 14.19
C PRO A 102 -11.40 -2.05 14.20
N LEU A 103 -10.17 -1.74 14.65
CA LEU A 103 -9.06 -2.69 14.74
C LEU A 103 -9.43 -3.90 15.61
N LEU A 104 -9.94 -3.67 16.82
CA LEU A 104 -10.30 -4.76 17.74
C LEU A 104 -11.43 -5.61 17.16
N ARG A 105 -12.43 -5.00 16.53
CA ARG A 105 -13.55 -5.72 15.91
C ARG A 105 -13.10 -6.59 14.75
N ILE A 106 -12.20 -6.11 13.89
CA ILE A 106 -11.60 -6.91 12.83
C ILE A 106 -10.86 -8.13 13.42
N LEU A 107 -10.06 -7.93 14.48
CA LEU A 107 -9.32 -9.02 15.11
C LEU A 107 -10.25 -10.07 15.73
N VAL A 108 -11.32 -9.65 16.42
CA VAL A 108 -12.32 -10.55 17.00
C VAL A 108 -13.06 -11.32 15.90
N LEU A 109 -13.49 -10.64 14.85
CA LEU A 109 -14.14 -11.25 13.69
C LEU A 109 -13.25 -12.31 13.03
N LEU A 110 -12.00 -11.96 12.71
CA LEU A 110 -11.06 -12.89 12.10
C LEU A 110 -10.73 -14.05 13.04
N GLY A 111 -10.55 -13.76 14.33
CA GLY A 111 -10.30 -14.78 15.36
C GLY A 111 -11.42 -15.81 15.44
N ALA A 112 -12.67 -15.36 15.45
CA ALA A 112 -13.85 -16.20 15.55
C ALA A 112 -14.12 -17.01 14.26
N THR A 113 -13.96 -16.38 13.08
CA THR A 113 -14.37 -17.01 11.80
C THR A 113 -13.28 -17.86 11.18
N ILE A 114 -12.01 -17.40 11.21
CA ILE A 114 -10.91 -18.05 10.51
C ILE A 114 -9.73 -18.41 11.42
N GLY A 115 -9.68 -17.93 12.65
CA GLY A 115 -8.50 -18.02 13.51
C GLY A 115 -7.98 -19.43 13.70
N LEU A 116 -8.82 -20.38 14.13
CA LEU A 116 -8.39 -21.76 14.33
C LEU A 116 -8.13 -22.51 13.02
N PRO A 117 -8.97 -22.41 11.96
CA PRO A 117 -8.65 -22.98 10.65
C PRO A 117 -7.31 -22.47 10.11
N TYR A 118 -7.05 -21.17 10.18
CA TYR A 118 -5.78 -20.59 9.72
C TYR A 118 -4.60 -21.02 10.58
N LEU A 119 -4.77 -21.13 11.90
CA LEU A 119 -3.76 -21.70 12.80
C LEU A 119 -3.38 -23.12 12.35
N MET A 120 -4.35 -23.98 12.04
CA MET A 120 -4.08 -25.36 11.59
C MET A 120 -3.32 -25.37 10.26
N LEU A 121 -3.67 -24.52 9.31
CA LEU A 121 -2.92 -24.37 8.06
C LEU A 121 -1.48 -23.92 8.31
N SER A 122 -1.27 -22.95 9.21
CA SER A 122 0.05 -22.37 9.50
C SER A 122 1.00 -23.34 10.19
N THR A 123 0.48 -24.33 10.93
CA THR A 123 1.29 -25.40 11.56
C THR A 123 1.87 -26.38 10.55
N THR A 124 1.26 -26.52 9.37
CA THR A 124 1.48 -27.63 8.44
C THR A 124 2.91 -27.69 7.93
N GLY A 125 3.49 -26.54 7.54
CA GLY A 125 4.87 -26.49 7.03
C GLY A 125 5.87 -27.18 7.97
N PRO A 126 6.08 -26.66 9.18
CA PRO A 126 7.04 -27.24 10.12
C PRO A 126 6.61 -28.62 10.66
N LEU A 127 5.31 -28.84 10.87
CA LEU A 127 4.81 -30.10 11.45
C LEU A 127 4.94 -31.28 10.49
N ILE A 128 4.49 -31.14 9.25
CA ILE A 128 4.55 -32.20 8.23
C ILE A 128 6.00 -32.51 7.86
N GLN A 129 6.88 -31.52 7.85
CA GLN A 129 8.31 -31.75 7.65
C GLN A 129 8.89 -32.60 8.81
N ALA A 130 8.56 -32.28 10.06
CA ALA A 130 8.97 -33.04 11.21
C ALA A 130 8.44 -34.48 11.15
N TRP A 131 7.18 -34.68 10.74
CA TRP A 131 6.58 -36.01 10.54
C TRP A 131 7.26 -36.78 9.41
N TYR A 132 7.60 -36.13 8.31
CA TYR A 132 8.30 -36.74 7.20
C TYR A 132 9.70 -37.23 7.61
N VAL A 133 10.48 -36.39 8.31
CA VAL A 133 11.81 -36.75 8.82
C VAL A 133 11.75 -37.95 9.75
N ARG A 134 10.73 -38.02 10.61
CA ARG A 134 10.49 -39.18 11.47
C ARG A 134 10.15 -40.45 10.67
N ALA A 135 9.35 -40.34 9.61
CA ALA A 135 8.91 -41.50 8.81
C ALA A 135 9.99 -42.00 7.83
N THR A 136 11.02 -41.18 7.50
CA THR A 136 12.02 -41.49 6.44
C THR A 136 13.46 -41.57 6.96
N SER A 137 13.66 -41.70 8.28
CA SER A 137 14.98 -41.84 8.89
C SER A 137 16.00 -40.74 8.57
N GLY A 138 15.55 -39.47 8.50
CA GLY A 138 16.45 -38.33 8.53
C GLY A 138 16.69 -37.61 7.20
N ALA A 139 16.05 -37.99 6.10
CA ALA A 139 16.15 -37.28 4.83
C ALA A 139 15.42 -35.93 4.90
N VAL A 140 16.13 -34.80 4.77
CA VAL A 140 15.55 -33.45 4.75
C VAL A 140 14.85 -33.19 3.41
N PRO A 141 13.53 -32.94 3.39
CA PRO A 141 12.77 -32.86 2.15
C PRO A 141 12.79 -31.44 1.56
N TYR A 142 13.89 -30.94 1.05
CA TYR A 142 13.97 -29.61 0.40
C TYR A 142 12.88 -29.43 -0.69
N ARG A 143 12.52 -30.52 -1.40
CA ARG A 143 11.46 -30.47 -2.41
C ARG A 143 10.08 -30.16 -1.85
N LEU A 144 9.80 -30.51 -0.59
CA LEU A 144 8.51 -30.16 0.05
C LEU A 144 8.45 -28.66 0.37
N PHE A 145 9.60 -28.04 0.67
CA PHE A 145 9.68 -26.61 0.90
C PHE A 145 9.41 -25.82 -0.40
N ALA A 146 10.04 -26.22 -1.49
CA ALA A 146 9.81 -25.62 -2.82
C ALA A 146 8.34 -25.76 -3.25
N LEU A 147 7.73 -26.92 -2.98
CA LEU A 147 6.32 -27.17 -3.31
C LEU A 147 5.35 -26.32 -2.48
N SER A 148 5.64 -26.11 -1.19
CA SER A 148 4.91 -25.17 -0.32
C SER A 148 4.95 -23.75 -0.88
N ASN A 149 6.14 -23.27 -1.22
CA ASN A 149 6.34 -21.94 -1.78
C ASN A 149 5.62 -21.76 -3.11
N PHE A 150 5.67 -22.76 -3.99
CA PHE A 150 4.96 -22.76 -5.26
C PHE A 150 3.43 -22.71 -5.06
N GLY A 151 2.89 -23.49 -4.11
CA GLY A 151 1.47 -23.47 -3.76
C GLY A 151 1.02 -22.09 -3.25
N SER A 152 1.82 -21.46 -2.38
CA SER A 152 1.58 -20.12 -1.85
C SER A 152 1.57 -19.05 -2.95
N PHE A 153 2.55 -19.09 -3.83
CA PHE A 153 2.68 -18.12 -4.93
C PHE A 153 1.55 -18.29 -5.96
N LEU A 154 1.19 -19.53 -6.29
CA LEU A 154 0.06 -19.84 -7.17
C LEU A 154 -1.26 -19.34 -6.59
N ALA A 155 -1.46 -19.52 -5.27
CA ALA A 155 -2.66 -19.00 -4.59
C ALA A 155 -2.80 -17.48 -4.71
N LEU A 156 -1.72 -16.74 -4.48
CA LEU A 156 -1.72 -15.29 -4.60
C LEU A 156 -1.99 -14.83 -6.04
N LEU A 157 -1.29 -15.40 -7.02
CA LEU A 157 -1.47 -15.00 -8.42
C LEU A 157 -2.83 -15.39 -8.96
N SER A 158 -3.36 -16.56 -8.57
CA SER A 158 -4.68 -17.01 -9.05
C SER A 158 -5.82 -16.14 -8.51
N PHE A 159 -5.64 -15.48 -7.36
CA PHE A 159 -6.72 -14.71 -6.74
C PHE A 159 -7.23 -13.57 -7.64
N PRO A 160 -6.43 -12.56 -8.01
CA PRO A 160 -6.90 -11.42 -8.81
C PRO A 160 -7.23 -11.78 -10.26
N PHE A 161 -6.57 -12.81 -10.85
CA PHE A 161 -6.72 -13.12 -12.27
C PHE A 161 -7.73 -14.23 -12.57
N VAL A 162 -8.02 -15.10 -11.61
CA VAL A 162 -8.90 -16.27 -11.82
C VAL A 162 -10.05 -16.29 -10.80
N VAL A 163 -9.72 -16.25 -9.50
CA VAL A 163 -10.71 -16.49 -8.45
C VAL A 163 -11.69 -15.32 -8.34
N GLU A 164 -11.17 -14.11 -8.24
CA GLU A 164 -11.97 -12.89 -8.07
C GLU A 164 -12.85 -12.57 -9.30
N PRO A 165 -12.36 -12.65 -10.54
CA PRO A 165 -13.19 -12.40 -11.71
C PRO A 165 -14.27 -13.46 -11.99
N LEU A 166 -14.01 -14.73 -11.67
CA LEU A 166 -14.89 -15.84 -12.02
C LEU A 166 -15.89 -16.22 -10.92
N LEU A 167 -15.51 -16.03 -9.66
CA LEU A 167 -16.30 -16.48 -8.52
C LEU A 167 -16.79 -15.30 -7.68
N ALA A 168 -18.08 -15.28 -7.37
CA ALA A 168 -18.66 -14.40 -6.37
C ALA A 168 -18.16 -14.78 -4.96
N SER A 169 -18.29 -13.88 -3.97
CA SER A 169 -17.72 -14.06 -2.62
C SER A 169 -18.20 -15.34 -1.91
N ARG A 170 -19.50 -15.68 -2.02
CA ARG A 170 -20.05 -16.90 -1.41
C ARG A 170 -19.47 -18.18 -2.02
N PRO A 171 -19.46 -18.40 -3.36
CA PRO A 171 -18.76 -19.53 -3.98
C PRO A 171 -17.28 -19.61 -3.61
N GLN A 172 -16.57 -18.50 -3.46
CA GLN A 172 -15.18 -18.50 -3.01
C GLN A 172 -15.04 -19.14 -1.63
N VAL A 173 -15.89 -18.71 -0.67
CA VAL A 173 -15.90 -19.25 0.70
C VAL A 173 -16.24 -20.73 0.71
N TYR A 174 -17.25 -21.18 -0.05
CA TYR A 174 -17.62 -22.60 -0.14
C TYR A 174 -16.49 -23.46 -0.72
N THR A 175 -15.87 -22.99 -1.80
CA THR A 175 -14.76 -23.71 -2.45
C THR A 175 -13.57 -23.80 -1.50
N TRP A 176 -13.25 -22.73 -0.79
CA TRP A 176 -12.18 -22.71 0.20
C TRP A 176 -12.47 -23.65 1.38
N ALA A 177 -13.69 -23.63 1.90
CA ALA A 177 -14.12 -24.52 3.00
C ALA A 177 -14.06 -25.99 2.61
N ALA A 178 -14.48 -26.33 1.38
CA ALA A 178 -14.35 -27.69 0.84
C ALA A 178 -12.86 -28.11 0.71
N GLY A 179 -12.01 -27.20 0.22
CA GLY A 179 -10.56 -27.41 0.17
C GLY A 179 -9.96 -27.64 1.56
N PHE A 180 -10.41 -26.87 2.57
CA PHE A 180 -9.98 -27.06 3.96
C PHE A 180 -10.41 -28.42 4.52
N ALA A 181 -11.61 -28.89 4.21
CA ALA A 181 -12.06 -30.22 4.62
C ALA A 181 -11.17 -31.32 4.01
N VAL A 182 -10.82 -31.22 2.73
CA VAL A 182 -9.87 -32.12 2.08
C VAL A 182 -8.50 -32.08 2.76
N PHE A 183 -8.00 -30.87 3.04
CA PHE A 183 -6.75 -30.66 3.77
C PHE A 183 -6.77 -31.34 5.15
N ALA A 184 -7.84 -31.15 5.93
CA ALA A 184 -7.98 -31.73 7.25
C ALA A 184 -7.93 -33.27 7.22
N LEU A 185 -8.66 -33.89 6.29
CA LEU A 185 -8.65 -35.36 6.10
C LEU A 185 -7.27 -35.87 5.70
N LEU A 186 -6.58 -35.17 4.78
CA LEU A 186 -5.22 -35.55 4.37
C LEU A 186 -4.22 -35.38 5.50
N THR A 187 -4.36 -34.36 6.32
CA THR A 187 -3.46 -34.12 7.47
C THR A 187 -3.67 -35.18 8.56
N ILE A 188 -4.90 -35.53 8.88
CA ILE A 188 -5.23 -36.63 9.82
C ILE A 188 -4.68 -37.95 9.31
N TYR A 189 -4.88 -38.27 8.03
CA TYR A 189 -4.36 -39.48 7.40
C TYR A 189 -2.82 -39.51 7.43
N THR A 190 -2.17 -38.37 7.14
CA THR A 190 -0.70 -38.23 7.16
C THR A 190 -0.14 -38.46 8.56
N GLY A 191 -0.79 -37.89 9.58
CA GLY A 191 -0.45 -38.10 10.98
C GLY A 191 -0.54 -39.58 11.40
N TRP A 192 -1.65 -40.23 11.06
CA TRP A 192 -1.86 -41.66 11.34
C TRP A 192 -0.83 -42.57 10.64
N ARG A 193 -0.54 -42.29 9.37
CA ARG A 193 0.47 -43.02 8.60
C ARG A 193 1.87 -42.84 9.17
N THR A 194 2.20 -41.66 9.67
CA THR A 194 3.48 -41.41 10.35
C THR A 194 3.63 -42.23 11.62
N LEU A 195 2.55 -42.36 12.40
CA LEU A 195 2.56 -43.18 13.62
C LEU A 195 2.80 -44.68 13.36
N GLN A 196 2.32 -45.18 12.22
CA GLN A 196 2.56 -46.58 11.84
C GLN A 196 4.01 -46.84 11.38
N ALA A 197 4.67 -45.81 10.82
CA ALA A 197 6.02 -45.93 10.29
C ALA A 197 7.12 -45.67 11.33
N SER A 198 6.81 -45.02 12.45
CA SER A 198 7.82 -44.55 13.46
C SER A 198 7.81 -45.47 14.71
N GLY A 199 8.95 -46.07 15.06
CA GLY A 199 9.19 -46.63 16.41
C GLY A 199 9.49 -45.52 17.41
N ASP A 200 9.11 -45.69 18.68
CA ASP A 200 9.27 -44.67 19.75
C ASP A 200 10.75 -44.26 20.03
N ASP A 201 11.71 -45.10 19.71
CA ASP A 201 13.14 -44.90 20.02
C ASP A 201 13.84 -43.86 19.10
N GLN A 202 13.36 -43.63 17.88
CA GLN A 202 14.00 -42.68 16.96
C GLN A 202 13.74 -41.18 17.30
N ALA A 203 12.62 -40.91 17.96
CA ALA A 203 12.30 -39.53 18.35
C ALA A 203 13.22 -38.98 19.47
N GLN A 204 13.68 -39.84 20.36
CA GLN A 204 14.60 -39.48 21.46
C GLN A 204 16.01 -39.18 20.97
N SER A 205 16.52 -39.92 19.98
CA SER A 205 17.89 -39.77 19.48
C SER A 205 18.09 -38.39 18.75
N ILE A 206 17.08 -37.91 18.03
CA ILE A 206 17.15 -36.61 17.33
C ILE A 206 17.15 -35.47 18.34
N THR A 207 16.42 -35.58 19.45
CA THR A 207 16.36 -34.58 20.50
C THR A 207 17.67 -34.45 21.25
N GLU A 208 18.34 -35.56 21.55
CA GLU A 208 19.63 -35.63 22.23
C GLU A 208 20.78 -35.09 21.36
N GLU A 209 20.77 -35.34 20.04
CA GLU A 209 21.77 -34.79 19.12
C GLU A 209 21.60 -33.26 18.92
N THR A 210 20.38 -32.73 18.97
CA THR A 210 20.14 -31.30 18.89
C THR A 210 20.62 -30.57 20.13
N ALA A 211 20.53 -31.22 21.31
CA ALA A 211 21.01 -30.68 22.57
C ALA A 211 22.53 -30.53 22.67
N LYS A 212 23.29 -31.23 21.83
CA LYS A 212 24.76 -31.19 21.77
C LYS A 212 25.30 -30.05 20.87
N LEU A 213 24.45 -29.38 20.10
CA LEU A 213 24.88 -28.26 19.25
C LEU A 213 25.09 -26.98 20.06
N PRO A 214 26.10 -26.15 19.72
CA PRO A 214 26.31 -24.89 20.40
C PRO A 214 25.07 -23.99 20.27
N PRO A 215 24.69 -23.23 21.33
CA PRO A 215 23.57 -22.32 21.27
C PRO A 215 23.84 -21.20 20.28
N ILE A 216 22.81 -20.83 19.50
CA ILE A 216 22.89 -19.73 18.56
C ILE A 216 23.04 -18.41 19.34
N PRO A 217 24.03 -17.56 19.02
CA PRO A 217 24.21 -16.29 19.70
C PRO A 217 22.93 -15.41 19.59
N TRP A 218 22.57 -14.75 20.67
CA TRP A 218 21.42 -13.87 20.71
C TRP A 218 21.48 -12.72 19.68
N ALA A 219 22.69 -12.23 19.38
CA ALA A 219 22.92 -11.20 18.38
C ALA A 219 22.52 -11.66 16.95
N SER A 220 22.72 -12.96 16.63
CA SER A 220 22.25 -13.52 15.36
C SER A 220 20.72 -13.65 15.32
N GLN A 221 20.12 -14.06 16.45
CA GLN A 221 18.66 -14.13 16.56
C GLN A 221 18.00 -12.75 16.41
N LEU A 222 18.56 -11.71 17.03
CA LEU A 222 18.10 -10.32 16.87
C LEU A 222 18.25 -9.83 15.44
N LEU A 223 19.34 -10.18 14.76
CA LEU A 223 19.53 -9.80 13.35
C LEU A 223 18.48 -10.49 12.45
N TRP A 224 18.16 -11.76 12.68
CA TRP A 224 17.09 -12.45 11.96
C TRP A 224 15.72 -11.77 12.15
N ILE A 225 15.41 -11.42 13.40
CA ILE A 225 14.19 -10.68 13.74
C ILE A 225 14.19 -9.32 13.03
N ALA A 226 15.28 -8.57 13.08
CA ALA A 226 15.38 -7.24 12.50
C ALA A 226 15.23 -7.25 10.96
N LEU A 227 15.90 -8.19 10.27
CA LEU A 227 15.78 -8.35 8.82
C LEU A 227 14.35 -8.71 8.40
N ALA A 228 13.74 -9.68 9.09
CA ALA A 228 12.36 -10.10 8.81
C ALA A 228 11.35 -8.99 9.14
N ALA A 229 11.54 -8.28 10.26
CA ALA A 229 10.69 -7.16 10.65
C ALA A 229 10.77 -6.01 9.64
N THR A 230 11.98 -5.62 9.21
CA THR A 230 12.17 -4.56 8.21
C THR A 230 11.49 -4.92 6.89
N ALA A 231 11.63 -6.14 6.40
CA ALA A 231 10.95 -6.60 5.19
C ALA A 231 9.42 -6.58 5.34
N SER A 232 8.89 -6.98 6.51
CA SER A 232 7.45 -6.97 6.80
C SER A 232 6.89 -5.55 6.92
N VAL A 233 7.60 -4.63 7.59
CA VAL A 233 7.22 -3.21 7.65
C VAL A 233 7.20 -2.61 6.25
N MET A 234 8.24 -2.85 5.45
CA MET A 234 8.36 -2.38 4.07
C MET A 234 7.18 -2.86 3.21
N LEU A 235 6.83 -4.15 3.30
CA LEU A 235 5.68 -4.73 2.62
C LEU A 235 4.40 -3.95 2.94
N LEU A 236 4.09 -3.77 4.22
CA LEU A 236 2.83 -3.14 4.63
C LEU A 236 2.83 -1.64 4.38
N ALA A 237 3.94 -0.95 4.61
CA ALA A 237 4.05 0.48 4.39
C ALA A 237 3.94 0.83 2.88
N ILE A 238 4.61 0.09 2.00
CA ILE A 238 4.47 0.27 0.54
C ILE A 238 3.08 -0.12 0.07
N THR A 239 2.48 -1.19 0.60
CA THR A 239 1.09 -1.53 0.28
C THR A 239 0.13 -0.40 0.66
N SER A 240 0.31 0.19 1.84
CA SER A 240 -0.48 1.35 2.28
C SER A 240 -0.28 2.55 1.35
N GLN A 241 0.97 2.85 0.98
CA GLN A 241 1.30 3.94 0.06
C GLN A 241 0.64 3.78 -1.32
N LEU A 242 0.65 2.56 -1.87
CA LEU A 242 0.03 2.25 -3.16
C LEU A 242 -1.50 2.33 -3.10
N THR A 243 -2.10 1.76 -2.05
CA THR A 243 -3.56 1.68 -1.94
C THR A 243 -4.22 3.00 -1.59
N GLN A 244 -3.52 3.89 -0.88
CA GLN A 244 -4.03 5.23 -0.59
C GLN A 244 -4.02 6.13 -1.82
N ASN A 245 -3.00 6.01 -2.67
CA ASN A 245 -2.82 6.90 -3.81
C ASN A 245 -3.52 6.41 -5.09
N VAL A 246 -3.97 5.16 -5.15
CA VAL A 246 -4.62 4.59 -6.33
C VAL A 246 -6.03 4.11 -6.00
N ALA A 247 -6.16 3.00 -5.29
CA ALA A 247 -7.44 2.43 -4.83
C ALA A 247 -7.18 1.21 -3.92
N PRO A 248 -8.01 0.91 -2.92
CA PRO A 248 -7.90 -0.32 -2.11
C PRO A 248 -8.47 -1.53 -2.87
N ILE A 249 -7.82 -1.91 -3.95
CA ILE A 249 -8.19 -3.07 -4.75
C ILE A 249 -7.35 -4.29 -4.37
N PRO A 250 -7.91 -5.51 -4.41
CA PRO A 250 -7.18 -6.72 -4.07
C PRO A 250 -5.86 -6.88 -4.84
N PHE A 251 -5.81 -6.48 -6.10
CA PHE A 251 -4.59 -6.52 -6.89
C PHE A 251 -3.43 -5.73 -6.24
N LEU A 252 -3.68 -4.52 -5.74
CA LEU A 252 -2.66 -3.68 -5.11
C LEU A 252 -2.24 -4.18 -3.72
N TRP A 253 -2.94 -5.15 -3.14
CA TRP A 253 -2.49 -5.87 -1.94
C TRP A 253 -1.69 -7.11 -2.31
N VAL A 254 -2.20 -7.84 -3.32
CA VAL A 254 -1.59 -9.09 -3.77
C VAL A 254 -0.26 -8.84 -4.46
N LEU A 255 -0.09 -7.73 -5.20
CA LEU A 255 1.15 -7.42 -5.91
C LEU A 255 2.36 -7.26 -4.94
N PRO A 256 2.33 -6.38 -3.92
CA PRO A 256 3.43 -6.29 -2.96
C PRO A 256 3.66 -7.59 -2.18
N LEU A 257 2.59 -8.29 -1.79
CA LEU A 257 2.68 -9.56 -1.09
C LEU A 257 3.31 -10.65 -1.99
N SER A 258 2.99 -10.66 -3.29
CA SER A 258 3.60 -11.58 -4.26
C SER A 258 5.09 -11.29 -4.45
N ILE A 259 5.48 -10.01 -4.49
CA ILE A 259 6.89 -9.58 -4.57
C ILE A 259 7.64 -10.03 -3.31
N TYR A 260 7.09 -9.79 -2.14
CA TYR A 260 7.65 -10.23 -0.86
C TYR A 260 7.86 -11.74 -0.83
N LEU A 261 6.85 -12.52 -1.21
CA LEU A 261 6.94 -13.97 -1.24
C LEU A 261 7.92 -14.45 -2.32
N LEU A 262 7.92 -13.84 -3.50
CA LEU A 262 8.86 -14.16 -4.58
C LEU A 262 10.30 -13.96 -4.14
N THR A 263 10.63 -12.82 -3.51
CA THR A 263 11.99 -12.56 -3.01
C THR A 263 12.39 -13.55 -1.93
N PHE A 264 11.46 -13.94 -1.05
CA PHE A 264 11.68 -15.00 -0.06
C PHE A 264 11.98 -16.34 -0.74
N ILE A 265 11.17 -16.74 -1.72
CA ILE A 265 11.37 -17.96 -2.51
C ILE A 265 12.73 -17.96 -3.17
N LEU A 266 13.07 -16.92 -3.94
CA LEU A 266 14.33 -16.82 -4.67
C LEU A 266 15.55 -16.95 -3.74
N CYS A 267 15.56 -16.23 -2.63
CA CYS A 267 16.68 -16.23 -1.69
C CYS A 267 16.81 -17.56 -0.94
N PHE A 268 15.69 -18.22 -0.62
CA PHE A 268 15.70 -19.46 0.17
C PHE A 268 15.86 -20.74 -0.69
N GLU A 269 15.49 -20.69 -1.98
CA GLU A 269 15.64 -21.80 -2.92
C GLU A 269 17.11 -22.02 -3.29
N SER A 270 17.82 -20.96 -3.68
CA SER A 270 19.21 -21.05 -4.09
C SER A 270 19.97 -19.74 -3.86
N GLY A 271 21.15 -19.84 -3.24
CA GLY A 271 22.04 -18.69 -3.04
C GLY A 271 22.53 -18.02 -4.33
N ARG A 272 22.29 -18.62 -5.50
CA ARG A 272 22.67 -18.01 -6.80
C ARG A 272 21.82 -16.79 -7.19
N TYR A 273 20.58 -16.66 -6.64
CA TYR A 273 19.67 -15.56 -6.98
C TYR A 273 19.97 -14.30 -6.21
N TYR A 274 20.53 -14.40 -5.01
CA TYR A 274 20.99 -13.26 -4.25
C TYR A 274 22.52 -13.17 -4.28
N LYS A 275 23.02 -12.07 -4.82
CA LYS A 275 24.45 -11.73 -4.85
C LYS A 275 24.60 -10.32 -4.30
N ARG A 276 25.41 -10.18 -3.25
CA ARG A 276 25.67 -8.87 -2.60
C ARG A 276 26.16 -7.84 -3.60
N GLU A 277 26.99 -8.28 -4.53
CA GLU A 277 27.60 -7.45 -5.56
C GLU A 277 26.56 -6.76 -6.48
N ILE A 278 25.39 -7.37 -6.65
CA ILE A 278 24.31 -6.85 -7.47
C ILE A 278 23.31 -6.07 -6.62
N PHE A 279 22.83 -6.69 -5.54
CA PHE A 279 21.70 -6.15 -4.79
C PHE A 279 22.07 -5.00 -3.86
N LEU A 280 23.32 -4.88 -3.41
CA LEU A 280 23.72 -3.76 -2.57
C LEU A 280 23.86 -2.45 -3.34
N PRO A 281 24.48 -2.39 -4.54
CA PRO A 281 24.38 -1.21 -5.40
C PRO A 281 22.94 -0.85 -5.75
N LEU A 282 22.11 -1.86 -6.07
CA LEU A 282 20.70 -1.63 -6.35
C LEU A 282 19.95 -1.09 -5.12
N LEU A 283 20.30 -1.53 -3.89
CA LEU A 283 19.72 -0.99 -2.67
C LEU A 283 20.02 0.51 -2.51
N ALA A 284 21.27 0.92 -2.77
CA ALA A 284 21.62 2.34 -2.70
C ALA A 284 20.78 3.19 -3.66
N LEU A 285 20.59 2.71 -4.91
CA LEU A 285 19.73 3.37 -5.89
C LEU A 285 18.26 3.35 -5.49
N ALA A 286 17.77 2.23 -4.95
CA ALA A 286 16.39 2.10 -4.49
C ALA A 286 16.07 3.04 -3.32
N LEU A 287 17.00 3.20 -2.37
CA LEU A 287 16.85 4.13 -1.25
C LEU A 287 16.85 5.60 -1.72
N ALA A 288 17.69 5.96 -2.69
CA ALA A 288 17.68 7.30 -3.29
C ALA A 288 16.37 7.57 -4.05
N LEU A 289 15.92 6.60 -4.86
CA LEU A 289 14.64 6.70 -5.57
C LEU A 289 13.47 6.83 -4.60
N ALA A 290 13.46 6.04 -3.51
CA ALA A 290 12.44 6.16 -2.49
C ALA A 290 12.42 7.53 -1.82
N GLY A 291 13.60 8.08 -1.51
CA GLY A 291 13.74 9.45 -0.99
C GLY A 291 13.13 10.48 -1.93
N ALA A 292 13.41 10.38 -3.24
CA ALA A 292 12.83 11.26 -4.26
C ALA A 292 11.30 11.14 -4.35
N LEU A 293 10.79 9.90 -4.33
CA LEU A 293 9.34 9.65 -4.43
C LEU A 293 8.56 10.18 -3.23
N LEU A 294 9.15 10.16 -2.05
CA LEU A 294 8.51 10.65 -0.83
C LEU A 294 8.43 12.17 -0.76
N MET A 295 9.19 12.90 -1.59
CA MET A 295 9.16 14.36 -1.64
C MET A 295 8.09 14.93 -2.55
N GLU A 296 7.65 14.18 -3.54
CA GLU A 296 6.66 14.63 -4.51
C GLU A 296 5.29 14.10 -4.15
N GLU A 297 4.43 14.95 -3.62
CA GLU A 297 3.06 14.59 -3.19
C GLU A 297 2.10 14.37 -4.39
N ASN A 298 2.36 14.92 -5.59
CA ASN A 298 1.38 15.03 -6.69
C ASN A 298 1.80 14.32 -7.99
N ARG A 299 2.14 13.02 -7.95
CA ARG A 299 2.40 12.29 -9.19
C ARG A 299 1.17 11.57 -9.70
N SER A 300 0.70 11.97 -10.89
CA SER A 300 -0.33 11.27 -11.66
C SER A 300 0.25 10.06 -12.42
N GLY A 301 -0.62 9.06 -12.70
CA GLY A 301 -0.27 7.91 -13.52
C GLY A 301 0.13 6.63 -12.76
N PHE A 302 0.35 5.55 -13.52
CA PHE A 302 0.64 4.21 -12.96
C PHE A 302 2.12 3.97 -12.63
N TRP A 303 3.02 4.89 -13.00
CA TRP A 303 4.44 4.71 -12.81
C TRP A 303 4.87 4.57 -11.33
N PRO A 304 4.25 5.24 -10.34
CA PRO A 304 4.59 5.03 -8.93
C PRO A 304 4.41 3.58 -8.48
N ILE A 305 3.45 2.85 -9.07
CA ILE A 305 3.23 1.42 -8.77
C ILE A 305 4.47 0.61 -9.14
N TYR A 306 5.02 0.85 -10.33
CA TYR A 306 6.23 0.14 -10.79
C TYR A 306 7.46 0.51 -9.96
N ALA A 307 7.62 1.80 -9.65
CA ALA A 307 8.76 2.29 -8.86
C ALA A 307 8.74 1.73 -7.43
N TRP A 308 7.62 1.83 -6.72
CA TRP A 308 7.48 1.27 -5.38
C TRP A 308 7.59 -0.26 -5.37
N SER A 309 7.10 -0.94 -6.41
CA SER A 309 7.27 -2.39 -6.56
C SER A 309 8.74 -2.78 -6.76
N ALA A 310 9.49 -2.01 -7.53
CA ALA A 310 10.93 -2.24 -7.74
C ALA A 310 11.73 -1.97 -6.45
N ILE A 311 11.43 -0.90 -5.72
CA ILE A 311 12.02 -0.59 -4.40
C ILE A 311 11.75 -1.74 -3.43
N LEU A 312 10.50 -2.19 -3.32
CA LEU A 312 10.14 -3.32 -2.47
C LEU A 312 10.90 -4.58 -2.84
N PHE A 313 11.00 -4.90 -4.14
CA PHE A 313 11.73 -6.07 -4.62
C PHE A 313 13.21 -6.01 -4.19
N VAL A 314 13.89 -4.90 -4.42
CA VAL A 314 15.31 -4.75 -4.09
C VAL A 314 15.54 -4.82 -2.58
N CYS A 315 14.76 -4.07 -1.79
CA CYS A 315 14.89 -4.06 -0.33
C CYS A 315 14.60 -5.44 0.28
N CYS A 316 13.54 -6.12 -0.20
CA CYS A 316 13.23 -7.48 0.24
C CYS A 316 14.27 -8.50 -0.22
N MET A 317 14.84 -8.37 -1.42
CA MET A 317 15.97 -9.23 -1.86
C MET A 317 17.17 -9.10 -0.93
N VAL A 318 17.49 -7.90 -0.47
CA VAL A 318 18.58 -7.70 0.50
C VAL A 318 18.21 -8.30 1.86
N CYS A 319 17.06 -7.98 2.42
CA CYS A 319 16.65 -8.51 3.73
C CYS A 319 16.55 -10.05 3.73
N HIS A 320 15.89 -10.65 2.73
CA HIS A 320 15.71 -12.10 2.63
C HIS A 320 16.98 -12.81 2.21
N GLY A 321 17.81 -12.18 1.36
CA GLY A 321 19.10 -12.72 0.93
C GLY A 321 20.08 -12.83 2.09
N GLU A 322 20.23 -11.75 2.86
CA GLU A 322 21.07 -11.74 4.05
C GLU A 322 20.55 -12.72 5.12
N LEU A 323 19.21 -12.80 5.28
CA LEU A 323 18.60 -13.77 6.16
C LEU A 323 18.88 -15.23 5.71
N ALA A 324 18.79 -15.50 4.41
CA ALA A 324 19.05 -16.83 3.85
C ALA A 324 20.52 -17.25 3.95
N MET A 325 21.46 -16.32 3.84
CA MET A 325 22.89 -16.57 4.02
C MET A 325 23.24 -16.96 5.47
N GLN A 326 22.42 -16.55 6.44
CA GLN A 326 22.62 -16.83 7.87
C GLN A 326 21.87 -18.06 8.37
N LYS A 327 21.36 -18.92 7.47
CA LYS A 327 20.69 -20.17 7.86
C LYS A 327 21.58 -21.01 8.77
N PRO A 328 21.11 -21.43 9.95
CA PRO A 328 21.86 -22.29 10.85
C PRO A 328 21.85 -23.75 10.37
N ASN A 329 22.49 -24.61 11.16
CA ASN A 329 22.44 -26.07 10.94
C ASN A 329 20.99 -26.55 10.79
N PRO A 330 20.70 -27.51 9.88
CA PRO A 330 19.34 -28.07 9.67
C PRO A 330 18.59 -28.47 10.95
N LYS A 331 19.29 -28.91 11.99
CA LYS A 331 18.70 -29.29 13.28
C LYS A 331 18.19 -28.08 14.10
N GLN A 332 18.61 -26.84 13.76
CA GLN A 332 18.22 -25.60 14.44
C GLN A 332 17.28 -24.73 13.57
N LEU A 333 16.84 -25.21 12.42
CA LEU A 333 15.97 -24.45 11.50
C LEU A 333 14.62 -24.07 12.10
N THR A 334 14.09 -24.86 13.03
CA THR A 334 12.83 -24.52 13.71
C THR A 334 12.92 -23.24 14.52
N LEU A 335 14.04 -23.00 15.24
CA LEU A 335 14.30 -21.76 15.94
C LEU A 335 14.50 -20.59 14.96
N PHE A 336 15.21 -20.82 13.87
CA PHE A 336 15.41 -19.82 12.83
C PHE A 336 14.08 -19.33 12.25
N PHE A 337 13.23 -20.22 11.79
CA PHE A 337 11.91 -19.83 11.24
C PHE A 337 10.98 -19.24 12.29
N LEU A 338 11.10 -19.65 13.54
CA LEU A 338 10.39 -19.01 14.64
C LEU A 338 10.83 -17.55 14.80
N MET A 339 12.12 -17.25 14.78
CA MET A 339 12.64 -15.86 14.86
C MET A 339 12.23 -15.03 13.65
N VAL A 340 12.24 -15.61 12.45
CA VAL A 340 11.72 -14.97 11.23
C VAL A 340 10.24 -14.63 11.38
N SER A 341 9.44 -15.54 11.91
CA SER A 341 8.00 -15.31 12.15
C SER A 341 7.77 -14.24 13.24
N VAL A 342 8.60 -14.21 14.30
CA VAL A 342 8.58 -13.14 15.30
C VAL A 342 8.84 -11.78 14.63
N GLY A 343 9.87 -11.69 13.77
CA GLY A 343 10.17 -10.48 13.02
C GLY A 343 8.99 -10.04 12.16
N GLY A 344 8.37 -10.96 11.39
CA GLY A 344 7.19 -10.69 10.58
C GLY A 344 6.02 -10.14 11.41
N ALA A 345 5.68 -10.80 12.52
CA ALA A 345 4.60 -10.37 13.41
C ALA A 345 4.88 -9.03 14.09
N LEU A 346 6.12 -8.76 14.51
CA LEU A 346 6.53 -7.46 15.06
C LEU A 346 6.41 -6.36 14.01
N GLY A 347 6.86 -6.60 12.78
CA GLY A 347 6.73 -5.65 11.67
C GLY A 347 5.26 -5.32 11.37
N GLY A 348 4.41 -6.34 11.29
CA GLY A 348 2.96 -6.16 11.09
C GLY A 348 2.30 -5.39 12.24
N SER A 349 2.64 -5.72 13.48
CA SER A 349 2.12 -5.02 14.67
C SER A 349 2.61 -3.57 14.75
N PHE A 350 3.84 -3.31 14.33
CA PHE A 350 4.37 -1.94 14.24
C PHE A 350 3.53 -1.09 13.28
N VAL A 351 3.24 -1.58 12.07
CA VAL A 351 2.48 -0.82 11.06
C VAL A 351 1.01 -0.69 11.42
N ALA A 352 0.38 -1.79 11.89
CA ALA A 352 -1.07 -1.81 12.08
C ALA A 352 -1.52 -1.25 13.46
N ILE A 353 -0.65 -1.28 14.48
CA ILE A 353 -1.00 -0.82 15.84
C ILE A 353 -0.13 0.36 16.26
N LEU A 354 1.20 0.16 16.31
CA LEU A 354 2.07 1.14 16.96
C LEU A 354 2.16 2.44 16.16
N ALA A 355 2.35 2.36 14.85
CA ALA A 355 2.51 3.53 14.01
C ALA A 355 1.28 4.46 14.04
N PRO A 356 0.02 3.99 13.91
CA PRO A 356 -1.15 4.86 14.02
C PRO A 356 -1.39 5.46 15.41
N LEU A 357 -0.84 4.85 16.47
CA LEU A 357 -0.96 5.37 17.83
C LEU A 357 0.10 6.40 18.21
N VAL A 358 1.28 6.31 17.59
CA VAL A 358 2.46 7.12 17.97
C VAL A 358 2.70 8.26 16.99
N PHE A 359 2.42 8.05 15.70
CA PHE A 359 2.73 9.00 14.65
C PHE A 359 1.47 9.68 14.11
N ASP A 360 1.57 10.96 13.85
CA ASP A 360 0.55 11.79 13.20
C ASP A 360 0.52 11.65 11.67
N SER A 361 1.53 11.01 11.09
CA SER A 361 1.72 10.79 9.67
C SER A 361 2.28 9.39 9.38
N TYR A 362 2.59 9.07 8.10
CA TYR A 362 3.09 7.75 7.67
C TYR A 362 4.62 7.65 7.82
N TRP A 363 5.10 7.53 9.06
CA TRP A 363 6.53 7.39 9.38
C TRP A 363 7.09 5.98 9.17
N GLU A 364 6.24 4.96 9.10
CA GLU A 364 6.65 3.57 8.97
C GLU A 364 7.45 3.30 7.70
N LEU A 365 7.12 3.96 6.59
CA LEU A 365 7.85 3.81 5.34
C LEU A 365 9.25 4.45 5.41
N PRO A 366 9.42 5.73 5.77
CA PRO A 366 10.74 6.32 6.04
C PRO A 366 11.59 5.50 7.01
N ILE A 367 11.02 5.08 8.13
CA ILE A 367 11.73 4.29 9.15
C ILE A 367 12.24 2.97 8.56
N SER A 368 11.43 2.26 7.78
CA SER A 368 11.81 0.97 7.20
C SER A 368 12.92 1.11 6.15
N LEU A 369 12.90 2.18 5.36
CA LEU A 369 13.95 2.49 4.38
C LEU A 369 15.29 2.74 5.07
N VAL A 370 15.28 3.59 6.11
CA VAL A 370 16.48 3.87 6.93
C VAL A 370 16.98 2.62 7.62
N ALA A 371 16.07 1.81 8.18
CA ALA A 371 16.42 0.54 8.84
C ALA A 371 17.07 -0.44 7.86
N CYS A 372 16.58 -0.53 6.62
CA CYS A 372 17.18 -1.38 5.59
C CYS A 372 18.62 -0.97 5.27
N GLY A 373 18.89 0.33 5.11
CA GLY A 373 20.23 0.87 4.92
C GLY A 373 21.15 0.63 6.13
N ALA A 374 20.63 0.82 7.34
CA ALA A 374 21.38 0.59 8.58
C ALA A 374 21.72 -0.89 8.80
N LEU A 375 20.80 -1.81 8.49
CA LEU A 375 21.05 -3.25 8.55
C LEU A 375 22.11 -3.69 7.53
N ALA A 376 22.06 -3.17 6.32
CA ALA A 376 23.08 -3.41 5.32
C ALA A 376 24.47 -2.94 5.83
N SER A 377 24.51 -1.73 6.40
CA SER A 377 25.75 -1.22 7.05
C SER A 377 26.26 -2.14 8.14
N TRP A 378 25.38 -2.56 9.05
CA TRP A 378 25.73 -3.44 10.17
C TRP A 378 26.34 -4.77 9.70
N ILE A 379 25.76 -5.37 8.64
CA ILE A 379 26.25 -6.64 8.08
C ILE A 379 27.66 -6.48 7.55
N PHE A 380 27.94 -5.39 6.83
CA PHE A 380 29.30 -5.10 6.34
C PHE A 380 30.33 -4.84 7.45
N TRP A 381 29.91 -4.30 8.58
CA TRP A 381 30.81 -4.12 9.71
C TRP A 381 31.17 -5.44 10.40
N ARG A 382 30.26 -6.39 10.35
CA ARG A 382 30.41 -7.68 11.06
C ARG A 382 31.12 -8.75 10.23
N GLU A 383 30.92 -8.76 8.92
CA GLU A 383 31.40 -9.82 8.04
C GLU A 383 32.42 -9.26 7.02
N GLU A 384 33.53 -9.99 6.83
CA GLU A 384 34.38 -9.74 5.66
C GLU A 384 33.68 -10.29 4.41
N VAL A 385 33.39 -9.39 3.45
CA VAL A 385 32.84 -9.80 2.16
C VAL A 385 33.92 -10.59 1.41
N PRO A 386 33.68 -11.87 1.04
CA PRO A 386 34.63 -12.66 0.29
C PRO A 386 34.99 -11.93 -1.01
N LYS A 387 36.30 -11.86 -1.34
CA LYS A 387 36.77 -11.38 -2.64
C LYS A 387 36.20 -12.32 -3.69
N GLY A 388 35.24 -11.82 -4.51
CA GLY A 388 34.57 -12.68 -5.47
C GLY A 388 35.44 -13.05 -6.67
N GLU A 389 35.68 -14.31 -6.87
CA GLU A 389 36.02 -14.90 -8.17
C GLU A 389 34.73 -14.99 -9.00
N PHE A 390 34.29 -13.93 -9.71
CA PHE A 390 33.04 -14.08 -10.43
C PHE A 390 32.83 -13.20 -11.65
N LEU A 391 32.39 -13.84 -12.71
CA LEU A 391 31.83 -13.39 -13.97
C LEU A 391 32.82 -13.12 -15.09
N PRO A 392 32.57 -13.63 -16.32
CA PRO A 392 33.37 -13.29 -17.50
C PRO A 392 33.37 -11.77 -17.73
N SER A 393 34.51 -11.22 -18.08
CA SER A 393 34.78 -9.77 -18.14
C SER A 393 33.72 -8.96 -18.91
N ASN A 394 33.15 -9.55 -19.95
CA ASN A 394 32.16 -8.88 -20.81
C ASN A 394 30.81 -8.61 -20.15
N TRP A 395 30.39 -9.42 -19.18
CA TRP A 395 29.11 -9.24 -18.51
C TRP A 395 29.08 -8.05 -17.55
N ARG A 396 30.22 -7.71 -16.96
CA ARG A 396 30.38 -6.55 -16.06
C ARG A 396 30.12 -5.23 -16.77
N ILE A 397 30.58 -5.11 -18.02
CA ILE A 397 30.40 -3.94 -18.88
C ILE A 397 28.92 -3.77 -19.23
N TRP A 398 28.24 -4.87 -19.58
CA TRP A 398 26.79 -4.85 -19.87
C TRP A 398 25.96 -4.52 -18.66
N MET A 399 26.30 -5.00 -17.46
CA MET A 399 25.59 -4.67 -16.23
C MET A 399 25.73 -3.17 -15.87
N VAL A 400 26.95 -2.62 -16.00
CA VAL A 400 27.21 -1.18 -15.81
C VAL A 400 26.44 -0.36 -16.84
N ALA A 401 26.40 -0.80 -18.09
CA ALA A 401 25.66 -0.15 -19.16
C ALA A 401 24.14 -0.20 -18.94
N VAL A 402 23.61 -1.35 -18.52
CA VAL A 402 22.18 -1.53 -18.22
C VAL A 402 21.77 -0.72 -16.99
N LEU A 403 22.54 -0.73 -15.91
CA LEU A 403 22.27 0.08 -14.71
C LEU A 403 22.41 1.58 -14.99
N GLY A 404 23.41 1.98 -15.79
CA GLY A 404 23.58 3.35 -16.24
C GLY A 404 22.43 3.78 -17.17
N ALA A 405 22.03 2.94 -18.11
CA ALA A 405 20.92 3.19 -19.01
C ALA A 405 19.58 3.22 -18.27
N ALA A 406 19.37 2.33 -17.29
CA ALA A 406 18.18 2.34 -16.43
C ALA A 406 18.14 3.61 -15.58
N PHE A 407 19.28 4.05 -15.03
CA PHE A 407 19.38 5.30 -14.26
C PHE A 407 19.15 6.53 -15.15
N ILE A 408 19.73 6.55 -16.35
CA ILE A 408 19.48 7.61 -17.34
C ILE A 408 18.04 7.55 -17.84
N GLY A 409 17.48 6.37 -18.10
CA GLY A 409 16.07 6.19 -18.47
C GLY A 409 15.12 6.67 -17.36
N LEU A 410 15.43 6.41 -16.10
CA LEU A 410 14.71 6.93 -14.94
C LEU A 410 14.77 8.47 -14.88
N LEU A 411 15.94 9.06 -15.15
CA LEU A 411 16.11 10.53 -15.21
C LEU A 411 15.40 11.15 -16.42
N PHE A 412 15.37 10.45 -17.57
CA PHE A 412 14.63 10.89 -18.76
C PHE A 412 13.11 10.75 -18.59
N PHE A 413 12.65 9.73 -17.91
CA PHE A 413 11.23 9.55 -17.58
C PHE A 413 10.74 10.63 -16.61
N TYR A 414 11.62 11.08 -15.71
CA TYR A 414 11.42 12.21 -14.81
C TYR A 414 11.20 13.53 -15.56
N ARG A 415 11.67 13.63 -16.80
CA ARG A 415 11.67 14.82 -17.65
C ARG A 415 10.29 15.18 -18.22
N HIS A 416 9.36 14.23 -18.37
CA HIS A 416 8.21 14.41 -19.26
C HIS A 416 7.01 15.16 -18.66
N GLU A 417 7.06 15.55 -17.37
CA GLU A 417 5.91 16.15 -16.68
C GLU A 417 6.13 17.57 -16.11
N ALA A 418 7.24 18.27 -16.45
CA ALA A 418 7.50 19.60 -15.89
C ALA A 418 7.59 20.67 -16.99
N ASP A 419 6.63 21.60 -17.01
CA ASP A 419 6.52 22.68 -18.01
C ASP A 419 7.54 23.80 -17.88
N ASP A 420 8.43 23.83 -16.87
CA ASP A 420 9.43 24.90 -16.66
C ASP A 420 10.87 24.37 -16.75
N ILE A 421 11.26 24.21 -18.00
CA ILE A 421 12.04 23.06 -18.50
C ILE A 421 13.55 23.28 -18.53
N TRP A 422 14.09 24.48 -18.68
CA TRP A 422 15.50 24.63 -19.09
C TRP A 422 16.54 24.73 -17.96
N THR A 423 16.17 25.31 -16.83
CA THR A 423 17.10 25.55 -15.72
C THR A 423 17.21 24.34 -14.75
N ARG A 424 16.12 23.63 -14.50
CA ARG A 424 16.12 22.40 -13.68
C ARG A 424 16.75 21.19 -14.40
N GLN A 425 16.65 21.13 -15.72
CA GLN A 425 17.12 19.98 -16.54
C GLN A 425 18.63 19.84 -16.63
N MET A 426 19.37 20.94 -16.66
CA MET A 426 20.84 20.87 -16.74
C MET A 426 21.47 20.43 -15.43
N SER A 427 20.80 20.62 -14.29
CA SER A 427 21.33 20.22 -12.98
C SER A 427 21.34 18.69 -12.75
N LEU A 428 20.49 17.94 -13.43
CA LEU A 428 20.41 16.47 -13.27
C LEU A 428 20.97 15.66 -14.46
N VAL A 429 20.77 16.13 -15.71
CA VAL A 429 21.23 15.42 -16.91
C VAL A 429 22.75 15.47 -17.07
N VAL A 430 23.35 16.59 -16.70
CA VAL A 430 24.82 16.75 -16.76
C VAL A 430 25.54 15.83 -15.76
N PRO A 431 25.14 15.76 -14.47
CA PRO A 431 25.73 14.83 -13.52
C PRO A 431 25.57 13.36 -13.93
N ALA A 432 24.39 12.99 -14.40
CA ALA A 432 24.12 11.63 -14.85
C ALA A 432 24.94 11.25 -16.09
N GLY A 433 25.08 12.18 -17.05
CA GLY A 433 25.92 12.02 -18.23
C GLY A 433 27.40 11.87 -17.89
N ILE A 434 27.89 12.62 -16.89
CA ILE A 434 29.28 12.58 -16.45
C ILE A 434 29.56 11.29 -15.65
N VAL A 435 28.64 10.85 -14.79
CA VAL A 435 28.77 9.56 -14.11
C VAL A 435 28.78 8.41 -15.12
N PHE A 436 27.90 8.46 -16.13
CA PHE A 436 27.88 7.48 -17.21
C PHE A 436 29.16 7.48 -18.03
N ALA A 437 29.66 8.66 -18.44
CA ALA A 437 30.92 8.81 -19.15
C ALA A 437 32.11 8.33 -18.30
N GLY A 438 32.11 8.58 -17.00
CA GLY A 438 33.10 8.07 -16.06
C GLY A 438 33.10 6.54 -15.95
N LEU A 439 31.90 5.94 -15.90
CA LEU A 439 31.75 4.47 -15.89
C LEU A 439 32.18 3.82 -17.21
N VAL A 440 31.86 4.45 -18.34
CA VAL A 440 32.31 3.99 -19.67
C VAL A 440 33.85 4.12 -19.80
N ALA A 441 34.41 5.24 -19.34
CA ALA A 441 35.86 5.45 -19.32
C ALA A 441 36.58 4.41 -18.44
N LEU A 442 36.02 4.06 -17.30
CA LEU A 442 36.50 3.00 -16.40
C LEU A 442 36.47 1.61 -17.05
N ALA A 443 35.38 1.31 -17.76
CA ALA A 443 35.23 0.06 -18.49
C ALA A 443 36.27 -0.05 -19.64
N LEU A 444 36.45 1.04 -20.41
CA LEU A 444 37.44 1.12 -21.48
C LEU A 444 38.90 1.05 -20.96
N ALA A 445 39.18 1.71 -19.84
CA ALA A 445 40.50 1.64 -19.18
C ALA A 445 40.80 0.22 -18.65
N HIS A 446 39.76 -0.53 -18.28
CA HIS A 446 39.89 -1.94 -17.90
C HIS A 446 40.23 -2.83 -19.09
N GLU A 447 39.58 -2.65 -20.23
CA GLU A 447 39.90 -3.39 -21.46
C GLU A 447 41.29 -3.05 -21.99
N ALA A 448 41.75 -1.81 -21.83
CA ALA A 448 43.06 -1.35 -22.22
C ALA A 448 44.23 -1.89 -21.34
N GLY A 449 43.92 -2.70 -20.30
CA GLY A 449 44.98 -3.32 -19.47
C GLY A 449 45.73 -2.37 -18.53
N LEU A 450 45.20 -1.16 -18.25
CA LEU A 450 45.85 -0.20 -17.36
C LEU A 450 45.90 -0.69 -15.91
N PRO A 451 46.94 -0.36 -15.10
CA PRO A 451 47.04 -0.77 -13.70
C PRO A 451 45.84 -0.36 -12.87
N THR A 452 45.39 -1.26 -11.99
CA THR A 452 44.17 -1.07 -11.19
C THR A 452 44.21 0.15 -10.26
N SER A 453 45.37 0.43 -9.66
CA SER A 453 45.63 1.60 -8.84
C SER A 453 45.45 2.91 -9.62
N PHE A 454 45.98 3.00 -10.79
CA PHE A 454 45.90 4.17 -11.69
C PHE A 454 44.45 4.44 -12.12
N ARG A 455 43.68 3.38 -12.40
CA ARG A 455 42.26 3.47 -12.78
C ARG A 455 41.38 3.98 -11.66
N LEU A 456 41.63 3.52 -10.44
CA LEU A 456 40.82 3.86 -9.26
C LEU A 456 41.04 5.31 -8.81
N ASP A 457 42.31 5.74 -8.80
CA ASP A 457 42.70 7.10 -8.41
C ASP A 457 42.14 8.13 -9.39
N TRP A 458 42.22 7.85 -10.69
CA TRP A 458 41.64 8.73 -11.71
C TRP A 458 40.13 8.73 -11.73
N ALA A 459 39.48 7.61 -11.48
CA ALA A 459 38.01 7.53 -11.36
C ALA A 459 37.53 8.26 -10.11
N ALA A 460 38.21 8.09 -8.98
CA ALA A 460 37.89 8.78 -7.73
C ALA A 460 38.16 10.30 -7.84
N MET A 461 39.28 10.70 -8.49
CA MET A 461 39.57 12.10 -8.75
C MET A 461 38.60 12.72 -9.76
N GLY A 462 38.28 12.00 -10.85
CA GLY A 462 37.29 12.43 -11.83
C GLY A 462 35.92 12.57 -11.23
N PHE A 463 35.47 11.61 -10.39
CA PHE A 463 34.21 11.67 -9.68
C PHE A 463 34.20 12.78 -8.62
N GLY A 464 35.28 12.92 -7.85
CA GLY A 464 35.43 13.99 -6.86
C GLY A 464 35.48 15.38 -7.51
N ALA A 465 36.14 15.53 -8.67
CA ALA A 465 36.16 16.75 -9.45
C ALA A 465 34.77 17.09 -10.01
N VAL A 466 34.02 16.08 -10.46
CA VAL A 466 32.62 16.25 -10.90
C VAL A 466 31.71 16.67 -9.76
N CYS A 467 31.80 16.01 -8.60
CA CYS A 467 31.07 16.41 -7.41
C CYS A 467 31.44 17.83 -6.97
N LEU A 468 32.74 18.21 -7.01
CA LEU A 468 33.20 19.56 -6.71
C LEU A 468 32.73 20.60 -7.76
N VAL A 469 32.74 20.25 -9.04
CA VAL A 469 32.23 21.15 -10.12
C VAL A 469 30.72 21.33 -10.01
N LEU A 470 29.97 20.27 -9.68
CA LEU A 470 28.52 20.34 -9.45
C LEU A 470 28.20 21.15 -8.19
N LEU A 471 28.93 20.91 -7.10
CA LEU A 471 28.82 21.67 -5.87
C LEU A 471 29.25 23.13 -6.08
N ALA A 472 30.37 23.38 -6.79
CA ALA A 472 30.85 24.71 -7.10
C ALA A 472 29.92 25.47 -8.09
N ARG A 473 29.33 24.74 -9.05
CA ARG A 473 28.32 25.31 -9.95
C ARG A 473 27.04 25.66 -9.22
N ASP A 474 26.55 24.78 -8.37
CA ASP A 474 25.34 25.01 -7.56
C ASP A 474 25.57 26.12 -6.54
N LEU A 475 26.74 26.13 -5.91
CA LEU A 475 27.21 27.24 -5.06
C LEU A 475 27.50 28.49 -5.89
N GLY A 476 28.11 28.39 -7.06
CA GLY A 476 28.50 29.54 -7.89
C GLY A 476 27.32 30.24 -8.55
N MET A 477 26.30 29.50 -9.03
CA MET A 477 25.04 30.09 -9.49
C MET A 477 24.30 30.81 -8.35
N ARG A 478 24.50 30.42 -7.11
CA ARG A 478 23.92 31.04 -5.93
C ARG A 478 24.80 32.13 -5.33
N PHE A 479 26.12 32.04 -5.40
CA PHE A 479 27.04 33.08 -4.92
C PHE A 479 27.10 34.36 -5.77
N GLY A 480 26.85 34.26 -7.08
CA GLY A 480 26.83 35.43 -7.98
C GLY A 480 25.65 36.40 -7.74
N TYR A 481 24.61 35.94 -7.06
CA TYR A 481 23.42 36.76 -6.78
C TYR A 481 23.13 37.00 -5.31
N PHE A 482 23.92 36.44 -4.36
CA PHE A 482 23.36 36.19 -3.02
C PHE A 482 24.31 36.18 -1.82
N LEU A 483 24.56 37.19 -1.12
CA LEU A 483 24.77 37.05 0.32
C LEU A 483 23.51 37.47 1.15
N PRO A 484 22.60 38.35 0.70
CA PRO A 484 21.44 38.73 1.52
C PRO A 484 20.18 37.84 1.35
N LYS A 485 20.02 37.11 0.24
CA LYS A 485 18.83 36.20 0.03
C LYS A 485 19.05 34.72 0.41
N LEU A 486 20.26 34.39 0.84
CA LEU A 486 20.68 33.01 1.13
C LEU A 486 19.96 32.40 2.34
N ILE A 487 19.24 33.18 3.11
CA ILE A 487 18.56 32.77 4.35
C ILE A 487 17.04 32.66 4.15
N GLU A 488 16.45 33.38 3.18
CA GLU A 488 14.99 33.44 3.04
C GLU A 488 14.38 32.52 1.96
N ASP A 489 15.13 32.17 0.88
CA ASP A 489 14.55 31.49 -0.27
C ASP A 489 15.30 30.19 -0.69
N ALA A 490 16.19 29.65 0.13
CA ALA A 490 16.87 28.40 -0.21
C ALA A 490 15.87 27.24 -0.16
N ASP A 491 15.45 26.77 -1.31
CA ASP A 491 14.73 25.50 -1.47
C ASP A 491 15.70 24.36 -1.11
N THR A 492 15.85 24.19 0.20
CA THR A 492 16.84 23.29 0.82
C THR A 492 16.56 21.84 0.50
N ASP A 493 15.43 21.53 -0.17
CA ASP A 493 15.01 20.19 -0.53
C ASP A 493 15.72 19.71 -1.80
N GLU A 494 16.01 20.59 -2.77
CA GLU A 494 16.80 20.26 -3.97
C GLU A 494 18.28 19.96 -3.63
N LEU A 495 18.87 20.66 -2.66
CA LEU A 495 20.23 20.41 -2.18
C LEU A 495 20.34 19.04 -1.47
N GLY A 496 19.34 18.70 -0.66
CA GLY A 496 19.27 17.42 0.03
C GLY A 496 19.14 16.25 -0.95
N PHE A 497 18.34 16.43 -2.00
CA PHE A 497 18.17 15.40 -3.04
C PHE A 497 19.45 15.19 -3.87
N GLY A 498 20.09 16.25 -4.30
CA GLY A 498 21.36 16.17 -5.01
C GLY A 498 22.46 15.46 -4.21
N PHE A 499 22.53 15.71 -2.90
CA PHE A 499 23.45 15.06 -2.00
C PHE A 499 23.10 13.56 -1.78
N LEU A 500 21.83 13.23 -1.66
CA LEU A 500 21.35 11.85 -1.54
C LEU A 500 21.65 11.06 -2.82
N ALA A 501 21.40 11.63 -3.99
CA ALA A 501 21.69 11.02 -5.28
C ALA A 501 23.20 10.79 -5.48
N ALA A 502 24.04 11.76 -5.07
CA ALA A 502 25.49 11.63 -5.11
C ALA A 502 25.99 10.53 -4.17
N LEU A 503 25.48 10.44 -2.95
CA LEU A 503 25.81 9.37 -2.01
C LEU A 503 25.35 7.99 -2.49
N ALA A 504 24.18 7.89 -3.07
CA ALA A 504 23.69 6.65 -3.64
C ALA A 504 24.53 6.21 -4.85
N ALA A 505 24.92 7.15 -5.71
CA ALA A 505 25.82 6.90 -6.82
C ALA A 505 27.21 6.45 -6.34
N MET A 506 27.75 7.07 -5.27
CA MET A 506 29.00 6.66 -4.65
C MET A 506 28.92 5.26 -4.03
N ALA A 507 27.84 4.95 -3.32
CA ALA A 507 27.63 3.64 -2.74
C ALA A 507 27.45 2.55 -3.80
N ALA A 508 26.73 2.86 -4.90
CA ALA A 508 26.56 1.97 -6.04
C ALA A 508 27.89 1.75 -6.77
N LEU A 509 28.66 2.83 -7.00
CA LEU A 509 29.98 2.76 -7.62
C LEU A 509 30.97 1.97 -6.75
N ALA A 510 30.98 2.20 -5.45
CA ALA A 510 31.80 1.46 -4.50
C ALA A 510 31.46 -0.04 -4.47
N GLY A 511 30.18 -0.38 -4.57
CA GLY A 511 29.71 -1.75 -4.74
C GLY A 511 30.21 -2.36 -6.04
N LEU A 512 30.10 -1.63 -7.16
CA LEU A 512 30.56 -2.07 -8.47
C LEU A 512 32.09 -2.26 -8.52
N LEU A 513 32.86 -1.39 -7.85
CA LEU A 513 34.32 -1.50 -7.77
C LEU A 513 34.77 -2.70 -6.92
N THR A 514 34.04 -3.07 -5.88
CA THR A 514 34.28 -4.33 -5.14
C THR A 514 34.02 -5.56 -6.02
N ILE A 515 33.04 -5.49 -6.93
CA ILE A 515 32.78 -6.56 -7.93
C ILE A 515 33.95 -6.70 -8.90
N ALA A 516 34.59 -5.59 -9.29
CA ALA A 516 35.63 -5.59 -10.28
C ALA A 516 36.94 -6.28 -9.83
N GLY A 517 37.04 -6.80 -8.61
CA GLY A 517 38.13 -7.66 -8.14
C GLY A 517 39.50 -6.95 -8.08
N SER A 518 39.53 -5.63 -7.86
CA SER A 518 40.76 -4.88 -7.69
C SER A 518 41.34 -5.18 -6.32
N ASP A 519 42.66 -5.44 -6.24
CA ASP A 519 43.40 -5.58 -4.97
C ASP A 519 43.33 -4.34 -4.05
N THR A 520 42.80 -3.23 -4.59
CA THR A 520 42.53 -1.97 -3.92
C THR A 520 41.06 -1.85 -3.48
N GLY A 521 40.28 -2.94 -3.49
CA GLY A 521 38.84 -2.93 -3.10
C GLY A 521 38.65 -2.25 -1.76
N LEU A 522 37.62 -1.42 -1.68
CA LEU A 522 37.15 -0.84 -0.41
C LEU A 522 36.93 -1.99 0.58
N SER A 523 37.52 -1.88 1.77
CA SER A 523 37.30 -2.88 2.82
C SER A 523 35.79 -2.93 3.12
N SER A 524 35.28 -4.09 3.50
CA SER A 524 33.89 -4.28 3.91
C SER A 524 33.43 -3.19 4.89
N LYS A 525 34.30 -2.78 5.80
CA LYS A 525 34.05 -1.68 6.76
C LYS A 525 33.81 -0.32 6.09
N ARG A 526 34.53 -0.01 5.00
CA ARG A 526 34.31 1.25 4.26
C ARG A 526 32.98 1.24 3.49
N LEU A 527 32.59 0.11 2.92
CA LEU A 527 31.25 -0.06 2.34
C LEU A 527 30.17 0.09 3.43
N GLY A 528 30.35 -0.53 4.58
CA GLY A 528 29.48 -0.34 5.74
C GLY A 528 29.33 1.13 6.14
N ALA A 529 30.44 1.87 6.18
CA ALA A 529 30.42 3.31 6.47
C ALA A 529 29.64 4.12 5.42
N LEU A 530 29.76 3.78 4.14
CA LEU A 530 28.98 4.43 3.07
C LEU A 530 27.48 4.18 3.22
N PHE A 531 27.04 2.95 3.51
CA PHE A 531 25.64 2.65 3.75
C PHE A 531 25.13 3.28 5.05
N ALA A 532 25.96 3.37 6.11
CA ALA A 532 25.60 4.13 7.31
C ALA A 532 25.37 5.61 6.99
N LEU A 533 26.30 6.20 6.23
CA LEU A 533 26.17 7.60 5.81
C LEU A 533 24.92 7.81 4.94
N LEU A 534 24.66 6.93 3.98
CA LEU A 534 23.44 6.96 3.15
C LEU A 534 22.18 6.86 4.00
N ALA A 535 22.13 5.96 4.98
CA ALA A 535 20.99 5.81 5.89
C ALA A 535 20.79 7.06 6.77
N VAL A 536 21.89 7.65 7.28
CA VAL A 536 21.83 8.88 8.09
C VAL A 536 21.36 10.08 7.27
N VAL A 537 21.88 10.23 6.04
CA VAL A 537 21.50 11.33 5.15
C VAL A 537 20.05 11.18 4.69
N LEU A 538 19.65 9.97 4.29
CA LEU A 538 18.26 9.68 3.97
C LEU A 538 17.35 9.95 5.17
N GLY A 539 17.72 9.47 6.35
CA GLY A 539 16.96 9.69 7.58
C GLY A 539 16.86 11.17 7.95
N GLY A 540 17.96 11.90 7.88
CA GLY A 540 18.01 13.34 8.14
C GLY A 540 17.17 14.14 7.14
N HIS A 541 17.24 13.77 5.86
CA HIS A 541 16.46 14.40 4.81
C HIS A 541 14.96 14.15 4.94
N LEU A 542 14.55 12.88 5.14
CA LEU A 542 13.15 12.52 5.37
C LEU A 542 12.60 13.13 6.67
N LEU A 543 13.41 13.15 7.74
CA LEU A 543 13.05 13.82 8.99
C LEU A 543 12.84 15.31 8.79
N LYS A 544 13.78 15.98 8.09
CA LYS A 544 13.65 17.40 7.76
C LYS A 544 12.40 17.65 6.93
N HIS A 545 12.16 16.90 5.85
CA HIS A 545 10.98 17.03 5.00
C HIS A 545 9.69 16.92 5.83
N GLN A 546 9.58 15.89 6.67
CA GLN A 546 8.44 15.72 7.56
C GLN A 546 8.31 16.86 8.59
N LEU A 547 9.39 17.25 9.26
CA LEU A 547 9.35 18.30 10.28
C LEU A 547 9.14 19.69 9.69
N VAL A 548 9.73 19.99 8.53
CA VAL A 548 9.58 21.28 7.86
C VAL A 548 8.19 21.40 7.25
N ASN A 549 7.68 20.36 6.59
CA ASN A 549 6.32 20.36 6.05
C ASN A 549 5.26 20.41 7.16
N LEU A 550 5.53 19.81 8.33
CA LEU A 550 4.65 19.89 9.49
C LEU A 550 4.75 21.25 10.23
N ARG A 551 5.88 21.98 10.11
CA ARG A 551 6.18 23.18 10.90
C ARG A 551 6.32 24.49 10.11
N LYS A 552 6.04 24.52 8.80
CA LYS A 552 6.06 25.75 8.03
C LYS A 552 4.90 26.68 8.46
N PHE A 553 4.97 27.21 9.69
CA PHE A 553 4.03 28.19 10.23
C PHE A 553 4.10 29.56 9.55
N ASP A 554 5.16 29.85 8.80
CA ASP A 554 5.42 31.17 8.22
C ASP A 554 5.58 31.20 6.69
N SER A 555 5.47 30.06 6.01
CA SER A 555 5.54 30.03 4.53
C SER A 555 4.16 30.11 3.89
N THR A 556 4.14 30.29 2.55
CA THR A 556 2.91 30.41 1.74
C THR A 556 1.94 29.24 1.92
N ASP A 557 2.43 28.04 2.25
CA ASP A 557 1.65 26.81 2.44
C ASP A 557 1.93 26.22 3.82
N SER A 558 1.16 26.61 4.82
CA SER A 558 1.36 26.09 6.18
C SER A 558 0.29 25.09 6.58
N TYR A 559 0.70 23.88 6.94
CA TYR A 559 -0.20 22.94 7.60
C TYR A 559 -0.54 23.45 9.01
N ARG A 560 -1.83 23.66 9.26
CA ARG A 560 -2.37 24.03 10.58
C ARG A 560 -2.58 22.83 11.47
N LEU A 561 -2.89 21.70 10.86
CA LEU A 561 -3.13 20.43 11.55
C LEU A 561 -2.64 19.28 10.67
N VAL A 562 -1.93 18.35 11.27
CA VAL A 562 -1.70 17.01 10.70
C VAL A 562 -2.07 16.02 11.79
N THR A 563 -2.95 15.09 11.48
CA THR A 563 -3.46 14.12 12.45
C THR A 563 -3.82 12.81 11.78
N ARG A 564 -3.74 11.73 12.52
CA ARG A 564 -3.94 10.36 12.01
C ARG A 564 -4.85 9.56 12.93
N ASN A 565 -5.70 8.76 12.32
CA ASN A 565 -6.41 7.69 13.01
C ASN A 565 -6.43 6.40 12.15
N PHE A 566 -7.29 5.45 12.51
CA PHE A 566 -7.46 4.20 11.74
C PHE A 566 -7.81 4.44 10.26
N TYR A 567 -8.59 5.47 9.95
CA TYR A 567 -9.06 5.75 8.57
C TYR A 567 -8.04 6.48 7.70
N GLY A 568 -6.94 6.98 8.26
CA GLY A 568 -5.87 7.63 7.52
C GLY A 568 -5.36 8.91 8.14
N VAL A 569 -4.57 9.65 7.37
CA VAL A 569 -3.98 10.95 7.75
C VAL A 569 -4.80 12.07 7.15
N LEU A 570 -5.24 12.99 7.99
CA LEU A 570 -5.93 14.21 7.61
C LEU A 570 -5.03 15.42 7.87
N LYS A 571 -5.07 16.37 6.95
CA LYS A 571 -4.27 17.60 7.03
C LYS A 571 -5.20 18.79 6.80
N VAL A 572 -5.01 19.86 7.57
CA VAL A 572 -5.64 21.17 7.32
C VAL A 572 -4.53 22.13 6.92
N ARG A 573 -4.70 22.78 5.78
CA ARG A 573 -3.73 23.72 5.21
C ARG A 573 -4.39 25.07 4.95
N ASP A 574 -3.74 26.15 5.33
CA ASP A 574 -4.10 27.51 4.92
C ASP A 574 -3.22 27.93 3.76
N GLU A 575 -3.83 28.39 2.68
CA GLU A 575 -3.14 28.96 1.52
C GLU A 575 -3.24 30.49 1.57
N LYS A 576 -2.09 31.17 1.44
CA LYS A 576 -2.08 32.62 1.28
C LYS A 576 -2.57 32.93 -0.13
N GLY A 577 -3.62 33.73 -0.24
CA GLY A 577 -4.13 34.13 -1.54
C GLY A 577 -3.06 34.70 -2.44
N THR A 578 -3.27 34.57 -3.74
CA THR A 578 -2.48 35.16 -4.82
C THR A 578 -3.15 36.46 -5.30
N LYS A 579 -2.67 37.06 -6.39
CA LYS A 579 -3.37 38.20 -7.01
C LYS A 579 -4.73 37.82 -7.62
N THR A 580 -4.91 36.53 -7.92
CA THR A 580 -6.08 35.96 -8.60
C THR A 580 -6.91 35.07 -7.69
N SER A 581 -6.33 34.53 -6.64
CA SER A 581 -7.00 33.61 -5.68
C SER A 581 -7.07 34.24 -4.29
N PRO A 582 -8.24 34.26 -3.62
CA PRO A 582 -8.35 34.68 -2.23
C PRO A 582 -7.69 33.66 -1.29
N PRO A 583 -7.28 34.08 -0.07
CA PRO A 583 -6.77 33.15 0.93
C PRO A 583 -7.86 32.16 1.33
N ASP A 584 -7.46 30.89 1.45
CA ASP A 584 -8.39 29.81 1.75
C ASP A 584 -7.83 28.79 2.74
N ARG A 585 -8.68 27.86 3.16
CA ARG A 585 -8.37 26.73 4.03
C ARG A 585 -8.85 25.45 3.37
N VAL A 586 -7.96 24.46 3.29
CA VAL A 586 -8.17 23.20 2.59
C VAL A 586 -8.11 22.02 3.56
N LEU A 587 -9.08 21.12 3.48
CA LEU A 587 -9.00 19.79 4.10
C LEU A 587 -8.43 18.80 3.08
N VAL A 588 -7.31 18.16 3.44
CA VAL A 588 -6.62 17.19 2.59
C VAL A 588 -6.62 15.81 3.23
N HIS A 589 -6.99 14.79 2.47
CA HIS A 589 -6.86 13.37 2.84
C HIS A 589 -6.07 12.62 1.76
N GLY A 590 -4.89 12.11 2.12
CA GLY A 590 -3.96 11.59 1.10
C GLY A 590 -3.48 12.73 0.18
N THR A 591 -3.77 12.60 -1.11
CA THR A 591 -3.47 13.61 -2.14
C THR A 591 -4.71 14.38 -2.63
N ILE A 592 -5.88 14.15 -2.04
CA ILE A 592 -7.17 14.69 -2.50
C ILE A 592 -7.66 15.77 -1.55
N ASN A 593 -8.15 16.88 -2.12
CA ASN A 593 -8.83 17.94 -1.39
C ASN A 593 -10.27 17.52 -1.11
N HIS A 594 -10.66 17.51 0.16
CA HIS A 594 -12.01 17.19 0.63
C HIS A 594 -12.82 18.41 1.04
N GLY A 595 -12.49 19.56 0.50
CA GLY A 595 -13.20 20.81 0.67
C GLY A 595 -12.27 21.98 0.93
N VAL A 596 -12.67 23.12 0.39
CA VAL A 596 -11.97 24.41 0.50
C VAL A 596 -12.92 25.42 1.14
N GLN A 597 -12.45 26.23 2.05
CA GLN A 597 -13.19 27.38 2.60
C GLN A 597 -12.42 28.67 2.43
N LEU A 598 -13.04 29.70 1.86
CA LEU A 598 -12.47 31.02 1.79
C LEU A 598 -12.35 31.62 3.19
N LEU A 599 -11.21 32.23 3.50
CA LEU A 599 -10.95 32.81 4.83
C LEU A 599 -11.55 34.20 5.00
N ASP A 600 -12.03 34.83 3.91
CA ASP A 600 -12.77 36.08 3.98
C ASP A 600 -14.12 35.87 4.68
N PRO A 601 -14.42 36.56 5.79
CA PRO A 601 -15.69 36.41 6.53
C PRO A 601 -16.94 36.68 5.67
N ALA A 602 -16.87 37.56 4.66
CA ALA A 602 -17.98 37.83 3.77
C ALA A 602 -18.25 36.72 2.77
N ARG A 603 -17.22 35.93 2.44
CA ARG A 603 -17.25 34.88 1.41
C ARG A 603 -17.17 33.46 1.98
N ARG A 604 -17.00 33.28 3.27
CA ARG A 604 -16.75 31.97 3.92
C ARG A 604 -17.85 30.92 3.71
N ARG A 605 -19.04 31.33 3.28
CA ARG A 605 -20.15 30.44 2.92
C ARG A 605 -20.25 30.14 1.44
N GLU A 606 -19.40 30.72 0.60
CA GLU A 606 -19.37 30.42 -0.83
C GLU A 606 -19.06 28.93 -1.05
N ILE A 607 -19.77 28.37 -2.03
CA ILE A 607 -19.58 26.98 -2.43
C ILE A 607 -18.35 26.86 -3.29
N THR A 608 -17.47 25.95 -2.90
CA THR A 608 -16.13 25.80 -3.46
C THR A 608 -15.90 24.36 -3.96
N SER A 609 -14.69 24.10 -4.45
CA SER A 609 -14.23 22.78 -4.88
C SER A 609 -15.13 22.18 -5.96
N TYR A 610 -15.31 20.89 -5.91
CA TYR A 610 -16.12 20.09 -6.84
C TYR A 610 -17.63 20.12 -6.57
N TYR A 611 -18.09 20.96 -5.60
CA TYR A 611 -19.49 21.27 -5.37
C TYR A 611 -19.93 22.60 -5.99
N ASN A 612 -19.04 23.27 -6.70
CA ASN A 612 -19.25 24.57 -7.29
C ASN A 612 -20.60 24.65 -8.06
N PRO A 613 -21.16 25.84 -8.30
CA PRO A 613 -22.49 26.00 -8.92
C PRO A 613 -22.63 25.40 -10.33
N LYS A 614 -21.52 25.17 -11.05
CA LYS A 614 -21.51 24.56 -12.40
C LYS A 614 -21.45 23.05 -12.36
N SER A 615 -21.02 22.47 -11.21
CA SER A 615 -20.97 21.01 -11.03
C SER A 615 -22.36 20.36 -11.15
N GLY A 616 -22.41 19.08 -11.40
CA GLY A 616 -23.69 18.34 -11.46
C GLY A 616 -24.48 18.46 -10.16
N PHE A 617 -23.81 18.35 -9.01
CA PHE A 617 -24.44 18.56 -7.70
C PHE A 617 -24.92 20.01 -7.55
N GLY A 618 -24.09 20.99 -7.87
CA GLY A 618 -24.45 22.41 -7.74
C GLY A 618 -25.64 22.82 -8.61
N ARG A 619 -25.70 22.34 -9.86
CA ARG A 619 -26.87 22.57 -10.78
C ARG A 619 -28.13 21.92 -10.23
N MET A 620 -28.03 20.68 -9.70
CA MET A 620 -29.18 20.01 -9.11
C MET A 620 -29.68 20.74 -7.87
N MET A 621 -28.77 21.20 -7.01
CA MET A 621 -29.14 22.01 -5.85
C MET A 621 -29.87 23.31 -6.26
N GLN A 622 -29.48 24.00 -7.33
CA GLN A 622 -30.16 25.19 -7.82
C GLN A 622 -31.59 24.89 -8.29
N ILE A 623 -31.83 23.71 -8.87
CA ILE A 623 -33.19 23.26 -9.23
C ILE A 623 -34.00 22.97 -7.96
N GLU A 624 -33.44 22.17 -7.07
CA GLU A 624 -34.14 21.75 -5.85
C GLU A 624 -34.43 22.95 -4.92
N GLN A 625 -33.56 23.96 -4.89
CA GLN A 625 -33.78 25.20 -4.11
C GLN A 625 -34.94 26.05 -4.61
N ARG A 626 -35.54 25.72 -5.76
CA ARG A 626 -36.81 26.36 -6.18
C ARG A 626 -37.98 25.86 -5.32
N LYS A 627 -37.83 24.70 -4.64
CA LYS A 627 -38.77 24.15 -3.68
C LYS A 627 -38.52 24.77 -2.28
N PRO A 628 -39.55 24.96 -1.45
CA PRO A 628 -39.40 25.28 -0.03
C PRO A 628 -39.01 24.02 0.77
N HIS A 629 -38.24 24.19 1.83
CA HIS A 629 -37.96 23.15 2.83
C HIS A 629 -37.39 21.84 2.25
N LEU A 630 -36.17 21.90 1.76
CA LEU A 630 -35.50 20.75 1.21
C LEU A 630 -35.05 19.74 2.31
N LYS A 631 -35.10 18.47 1.93
CA LYS A 631 -34.45 17.38 2.68
C LYS A 631 -33.29 16.84 1.86
N VAL A 632 -32.07 17.07 2.33
CA VAL A 632 -30.85 16.67 1.64
C VAL A 632 -30.07 15.68 2.50
N GLY A 633 -29.74 14.52 1.91
CA GLY A 633 -28.83 13.53 2.51
C GLY A 633 -27.48 13.58 1.83
N ILE A 634 -26.39 13.51 2.58
CA ILE A 634 -25.01 13.52 2.05
C ILE A 634 -24.22 12.40 2.73
N THR A 635 -23.74 11.44 1.95
CA THR A 635 -22.76 10.45 2.41
C THR A 635 -21.36 10.97 2.16
N GLY A 636 -20.61 11.18 3.23
CA GLY A 636 -19.36 11.94 3.28
C GLY A 636 -19.61 13.39 3.72
N LEU A 637 -18.76 13.89 4.63
CA LEU A 637 -18.86 15.24 5.16
C LEU A 637 -17.76 16.16 4.59
N GLY A 638 -16.53 15.66 4.54
CA GLY A 638 -15.37 16.48 4.17
C GLY A 638 -15.26 17.73 5.05
N ALA A 639 -14.94 18.86 4.48
CA ALA A 639 -14.93 20.13 5.19
C ALA A 639 -16.33 20.69 5.49
N GLY A 640 -17.40 20.02 5.05
CA GLY A 640 -18.78 20.47 5.23
C GLY A 640 -19.29 21.45 4.17
N VAL A 641 -18.61 21.57 3.02
CA VAL A 641 -18.91 22.56 1.95
C VAL A 641 -20.39 22.54 1.55
N THR A 642 -20.98 21.36 1.44
CA THR A 642 -22.41 21.20 1.07
C THR A 642 -23.40 21.84 2.05
N ALA A 643 -22.98 22.06 3.31
CA ALA A 643 -23.78 22.82 4.27
C ALA A 643 -23.90 24.30 3.91
N GLY A 644 -23.04 24.82 3.04
CA GLY A 644 -23.18 26.18 2.49
C GLY A 644 -24.46 26.41 1.68
N PHE A 645 -25.04 25.35 1.09
CA PHE A 645 -26.33 25.40 0.40
C PHE A 645 -27.54 25.49 1.33
N CYS A 646 -27.35 25.18 2.62
CA CYS A 646 -28.43 25.08 3.60
C CYS A 646 -29.12 26.43 3.84
N ARG A 647 -30.44 26.47 3.74
CA ARG A 647 -31.32 27.64 4.04
C ARG A 647 -32.10 27.37 5.33
N ALA A 648 -32.65 28.43 5.90
CA ALA A 648 -33.59 28.30 7.01
C ALA A 648 -34.83 27.47 6.59
N GLY A 649 -35.15 26.45 7.39
CA GLY A 649 -36.24 25.52 7.11
C GLY A 649 -35.81 24.25 6.32
N ASP A 650 -34.62 24.20 5.74
CA ASP A 650 -34.08 23.01 5.09
C ASP A 650 -33.60 22.01 6.16
N THR A 651 -33.57 20.73 5.79
CA THR A 651 -33.08 19.61 6.61
C THR A 651 -31.88 18.94 5.92
N PHE A 652 -30.74 18.93 6.57
CA PHE A 652 -29.52 18.31 6.06
C PHE A 652 -29.11 17.13 6.98
N ARG A 653 -28.84 15.98 6.39
CA ARG A 653 -28.39 14.77 7.08
C ARG A 653 -27.08 14.30 6.47
N PHE A 654 -26.00 14.35 7.28
CA PHE A 654 -24.68 13.92 6.88
C PHE A 654 -24.37 12.55 7.47
N TYR A 655 -23.71 11.69 6.69
CA TYR A 655 -23.24 10.38 7.11
C TYR A 655 -21.73 10.34 6.95
N GLU A 656 -21.00 10.36 8.07
CA GLU A 656 -19.53 10.44 8.05
C GLU A 656 -18.92 9.25 8.79
N LEU A 657 -18.04 8.53 8.11
CA LEU A 657 -17.39 7.35 8.65
C LEU A 657 -16.31 7.71 9.68
N ASN A 658 -15.52 8.74 9.40
CA ASN A 658 -14.34 9.10 10.18
C ASN A 658 -14.70 10.19 11.21
N PRO A 659 -14.73 9.87 12.52
CA PRO A 659 -15.07 10.87 13.55
C PRO A 659 -14.12 12.06 13.57
N LEU A 660 -12.88 11.87 13.13
CA LEU A 660 -11.88 12.94 13.04
C LEU A 660 -12.23 13.98 11.97
N VAL A 661 -12.90 13.57 10.87
CA VAL A 661 -13.41 14.51 9.85
C VAL A 661 -14.46 15.43 10.47
N LEU A 662 -15.38 14.90 11.28
CA LEU A 662 -16.38 15.72 11.98
C LEU A 662 -15.74 16.69 12.98
N GLU A 663 -14.74 16.24 13.72
CA GLU A 663 -13.99 17.09 14.65
C GLU A 663 -13.32 18.25 13.92
N ILE A 664 -12.65 17.96 12.80
CA ILE A 664 -11.98 18.95 11.94
C ILE A 664 -13.01 19.91 11.33
N ALA A 665 -14.12 19.41 10.78
CA ALA A 665 -15.17 20.23 10.18
C ALA A 665 -15.78 21.23 11.18
N ASN A 666 -15.91 20.85 12.44
CA ASN A 666 -16.41 21.72 13.51
C ASN A 666 -15.35 22.70 14.05
N SER A 667 -14.07 22.30 14.09
CA SER A 667 -13.02 23.09 14.76
C SER A 667 -12.28 24.03 13.82
N TRP A 668 -12.15 23.64 12.55
CA TRP A 668 -11.35 24.36 11.57
C TRP A 668 -12.15 25.03 10.46
N PHE A 669 -13.38 24.57 10.19
CA PHE A 669 -14.28 25.10 9.18
C PHE A 669 -15.56 25.64 9.82
N THR A 670 -16.30 26.49 9.08
CA THR A 670 -17.52 27.13 9.64
C THR A 670 -18.79 26.69 8.92
N PHE A 671 -18.72 25.95 7.83
CA PHE A 671 -19.89 25.57 7.02
C PHE A 671 -21.03 24.95 7.83
N LEU A 672 -20.69 24.00 8.74
CA LEU A 672 -21.68 23.38 9.61
C LEU A 672 -22.27 24.42 10.59
N ALA A 673 -21.44 25.24 11.23
CA ALA A 673 -21.88 26.25 12.17
C ALA A 673 -22.79 27.30 11.49
N ASP A 674 -22.45 27.68 10.27
CA ASP A 674 -23.14 28.72 9.51
C ASP A 674 -24.41 28.23 8.78
N CYS A 675 -24.74 26.91 8.77
CA CYS A 675 -25.99 26.37 8.22
C CYS A 675 -27.17 26.76 9.11
N PRO A 676 -28.16 27.53 8.63
CA PRO A 676 -29.31 28.00 9.45
C PRO A 676 -30.44 26.98 9.55
N GLY A 677 -30.43 25.90 8.75
CA GLY A 677 -31.44 24.85 8.75
C GLY A 677 -31.17 23.77 9.81
N ASP A 678 -32.04 22.78 9.86
CA ASP A 678 -31.87 21.60 10.72
C ASP A 678 -30.80 20.67 10.14
N LYS A 679 -29.72 20.49 10.89
CA LYS A 679 -28.56 19.67 10.47
C LYS A 679 -28.22 18.62 11.51
N GLN A 680 -27.90 17.42 11.04
CA GLN A 680 -27.44 16.33 11.90
C GLN A 680 -26.38 15.51 11.18
N VAL A 681 -25.31 15.16 11.91
CA VAL A 681 -24.25 14.26 11.41
C VAL A 681 -24.38 12.92 12.13
N TYR A 682 -24.53 11.86 11.35
CA TYR A 682 -24.52 10.47 11.81
C TYR A 682 -23.13 9.89 11.57
N LEU A 683 -22.43 9.52 12.65
CA LEU A 683 -21.15 8.82 12.52
C LEU A 683 -21.40 7.39 12.09
N GLY A 684 -20.50 6.86 11.24
CA GLY A 684 -20.50 5.52 10.73
C GLY A 684 -20.64 5.40 9.23
N ASP A 685 -20.54 4.18 8.75
CA ASP A 685 -20.72 3.89 7.33
C ASP A 685 -22.11 4.37 6.84
N GLY A 686 -22.11 5.13 5.75
CA GLY A 686 -23.33 5.76 5.24
C GLY A 686 -24.40 4.76 4.84
N ARG A 687 -24.02 3.64 4.22
CA ARG A 687 -24.94 2.56 3.86
C ARG A 687 -25.55 1.88 5.09
N LEU A 688 -24.71 1.54 6.08
CA LEU A 688 -25.18 0.88 7.31
C LEU A 688 -26.12 1.78 8.11
N ASN A 689 -25.86 3.09 8.15
CA ASN A 689 -26.76 4.05 8.76
C ASN A 689 -28.11 4.10 8.02
N LEU A 690 -28.10 4.18 6.70
CA LEU A 690 -29.34 4.17 5.90
C LEU A 690 -30.09 2.83 6.01
N GLU A 691 -29.40 1.68 6.08
CA GLU A 691 -30.04 0.37 6.28
C GLU A 691 -30.89 0.33 7.57
N ARG A 692 -30.41 0.98 8.65
CA ARG A 692 -31.04 0.99 9.97
C ARG A 692 -32.13 2.05 10.15
N GLN A 693 -32.09 3.11 9.35
CA GLN A 693 -33.02 4.21 9.44
C GLN A 693 -34.32 3.94 8.66
N PRO A 694 -35.48 4.49 9.13
CA PRO A 694 -36.67 4.55 8.30
C PRO A 694 -36.42 5.41 7.07
N SER A 695 -37.28 5.31 6.04
CA SER A 695 -37.19 6.15 4.85
C SER A 695 -37.15 7.63 5.23
N GLN A 696 -36.11 8.31 4.75
CA GLN A 696 -35.85 9.71 5.07
C GLN A 696 -36.61 10.68 4.15
N GLN A 697 -37.07 10.20 2.98
CA GLN A 697 -37.76 11.00 1.96
C GLN A 697 -36.94 12.22 1.54
N PHE A 698 -35.71 11.98 1.11
CA PHE A 698 -34.83 13.03 0.59
C PHE A 698 -35.29 13.52 -0.77
N ASP A 699 -35.19 14.83 -0.99
CA ASP A 699 -35.28 15.47 -2.31
C ASP A 699 -34.00 15.18 -3.10
N LEU A 700 -32.86 15.29 -2.45
CA LEU A 700 -31.54 14.99 -3.01
C LEU A 700 -30.71 14.14 -2.03
N LEU A 701 -30.18 13.04 -2.51
CA LEU A 701 -29.22 12.22 -1.78
C LEU A 701 -27.89 12.21 -2.55
N ALA A 702 -26.85 12.76 -1.93
CA ALA A 702 -25.50 12.75 -2.50
C ALA A 702 -24.69 11.57 -1.97
N MET A 703 -23.98 10.89 -2.85
CA MET A 703 -22.97 9.89 -2.54
C MET A 703 -21.59 10.46 -2.90
N ASP A 704 -20.86 10.90 -1.90
CA ASP A 704 -19.50 11.49 -2.00
C ASP A 704 -18.59 10.95 -0.88
N ALA A 705 -18.69 9.66 -0.62
CA ALA A 705 -17.91 8.97 0.41
C ALA A 705 -16.63 8.38 -0.20
N PHE A 706 -15.59 9.19 -0.31
CA PHE A 706 -14.28 8.77 -0.79
C PHE A 706 -13.28 8.72 0.37
N SER A 707 -12.37 7.76 0.32
CA SER A 707 -11.18 7.73 1.16
C SER A 707 -9.96 7.95 0.26
N SER A 708 -9.43 9.17 0.22
CA SER A 708 -8.54 9.64 -0.84
C SER A 708 -9.21 9.45 -2.22
N ASP A 709 -8.54 8.89 -3.24
CA ASP A 709 -9.15 8.58 -4.56
C ASP A 709 -9.89 7.23 -4.61
N SER A 710 -10.12 6.61 -3.46
CA SER A 710 -10.71 5.29 -3.35
C SER A 710 -12.22 5.33 -3.20
N VAL A 711 -12.91 4.58 -4.07
CA VAL A 711 -14.37 4.40 -4.02
C VAL A 711 -14.73 3.15 -3.22
N PRO A 712 -15.54 3.27 -2.16
CA PRO A 712 -16.07 2.09 -1.47
C PRO A 712 -17.05 1.32 -2.35
N VAL A 713 -16.65 0.15 -2.83
CA VAL A 713 -17.43 -0.69 -3.78
C VAL A 713 -18.86 -0.94 -3.30
N HIS A 714 -19.07 -1.15 -1.98
CA HIS A 714 -20.38 -1.45 -1.41
C HIS A 714 -21.39 -0.28 -1.48
N LEU A 715 -20.92 0.93 -1.77
CA LEU A 715 -21.75 2.10 -2.02
C LEU A 715 -22.19 2.22 -3.49
N LEU A 716 -21.74 1.30 -4.35
CA LEU A 716 -22.06 1.28 -5.78
C LEU A 716 -22.69 -0.04 -6.25
N THR A 717 -23.10 -0.94 -5.35
CA THR A 717 -23.73 -2.21 -5.69
C THR A 717 -25.20 -2.04 -6.04
N ARG A 718 -25.76 -2.98 -6.81
CA ARG A 718 -27.18 -2.97 -7.19
C ARG A 718 -28.11 -2.89 -5.97
N GLU A 719 -27.77 -3.58 -4.90
CA GLU A 719 -28.56 -3.65 -3.66
C GLU A 719 -28.62 -2.29 -2.98
N VAL A 720 -27.51 -1.54 -2.97
CA VAL A 720 -27.48 -0.21 -2.34
C VAL A 720 -28.29 0.83 -3.13
N PHE A 721 -28.38 0.70 -4.47
CA PHE A 721 -29.26 1.57 -5.26
C PHE A 721 -30.74 1.38 -4.88
N GLY A 722 -31.15 0.14 -4.59
CA GLY A 722 -32.47 -0.13 -4.00
C GLY A 722 -32.67 0.55 -2.64
N LEU A 723 -31.65 0.53 -1.80
CA LEU A 723 -31.64 1.24 -0.52
C LEU A 723 -31.75 2.77 -0.71
N TYR A 724 -30.95 3.35 -1.60
CA TYR A 724 -31.03 4.79 -1.89
C TYR A 724 -32.43 5.17 -2.39
N GLY A 725 -33.01 4.38 -3.31
CA GLY A 725 -34.36 4.58 -3.80
C GLY A 725 -35.45 4.48 -2.72
N ARG A 726 -35.22 3.74 -1.62
CA ARG A 726 -36.10 3.72 -0.44
C ARG A 726 -36.07 5.04 0.34
N HIS A 727 -34.91 5.71 0.37
CA HIS A 727 -34.72 6.96 1.10
C HIS A 727 -35.04 8.21 0.29
N LEU A 728 -35.21 8.10 -1.00
CA LEU A 728 -35.60 9.19 -1.89
C LEU A 728 -37.12 9.34 -1.96
N LYS A 729 -37.60 10.57 -2.18
CA LYS A 729 -38.93 10.82 -2.69
C LYS A 729 -39.14 10.21 -4.07
N PRO A 730 -40.38 10.05 -4.59
CA PRO A 730 -40.62 9.53 -5.92
C PRO A 730 -39.94 10.33 -7.06
N ASP A 731 -39.83 11.66 -6.89
CA ASP A 731 -39.15 12.61 -7.76
C ASP A 731 -37.73 12.98 -7.29
N GLY A 732 -37.25 12.36 -6.20
CA GLY A 732 -35.96 12.63 -5.62
C GLY A 732 -34.78 12.17 -6.48
N VAL A 733 -33.66 12.84 -6.35
CA VAL A 733 -32.47 12.63 -7.16
C VAL A 733 -31.33 12.03 -6.31
N LEU A 734 -30.70 11.01 -6.84
CA LEU A 734 -29.44 10.46 -6.33
C LEU A 734 -28.29 11.09 -7.12
N ALA A 735 -27.44 11.85 -6.45
CA ALA A 735 -26.24 12.43 -7.03
C ALA A 735 -25.02 11.63 -6.59
N ILE A 736 -24.26 11.07 -7.53
CA ILE A 736 -23.08 10.26 -7.26
C ILE A 736 -21.86 10.95 -7.84
N ASN A 737 -20.88 11.26 -7.02
CA ASN A 737 -19.57 11.70 -7.49
C ASN A 737 -18.87 10.50 -8.15
N VAL A 738 -18.53 10.61 -9.45
CA VAL A 738 -17.82 9.58 -10.22
C VAL A 738 -16.44 10.02 -10.67
N SER A 739 -15.98 11.16 -10.15
CA SER A 739 -14.62 11.64 -10.40
C SER A 739 -13.64 10.65 -9.83
N ASN A 740 -12.80 10.07 -10.66
CA ASN A 740 -11.74 9.16 -10.25
C ASN A 740 -10.61 9.17 -11.28
N ARG A 741 -9.36 9.16 -10.83
CA ARG A 741 -8.18 9.23 -11.73
C ARG A 741 -7.96 7.94 -12.52
N TYR A 742 -8.33 6.79 -11.96
CA TYR A 742 -7.94 5.47 -12.46
C TYR A 742 -9.11 4.62 -12.96
N LEU A 743 -10.33 4.89 -12.47
CA LEU A 743 -11.51 4.07 -12.69
C LEU A 743 -12.60 4.85 -13.44
N ASN A 744 -13.22 4.23 -14.43
CA ASN A 744 -14.44 4.73 -15.06
C ASN A 744 -15.66 4.11 -14.35
N LEU A 745 -16.27 4.86 -13.45
CA LEU A 745 -17.41 4.41 -12.63
C LEU A 745 -18.74 4.55 -13.36
N VAL A 746 -18.81 5.32 -14.45
CA VAL A 746 -20.05 5.63 -15.18
C VAL A 746 -20.82 4.37 -15.60
N PRO A 747 -20.21 3.32 -16.18
CA PRO A 747 -20.94 2.12 -16.58
C PRO A 747 -21.58 1.37 -15.39
N ILE A 748 -20.89 1.33 -14.25
CA ILE A 748 -21.39 0.65 -13.03
C ILE A 748 -22.60 1.38 -12.47
N VAL A 749 -22.50 2.72 -12.33
CA VAL A 749 -23.60 3.55 -11.85
C VAL A 749 -24.80 3.46 -12.79
N THR A 750 -24.58 3.55 -14.12
CA THR A 750 -25.62 3.46 -15.13
C THR A 750 -26.35 2.12 -15.07
N GLY A 751 -25.61 0.99 -15.02
CA GLY A 751 -26.19 -0.35 -14.97
C GLY A 751 -27.00 -0.58 -13.68
N ASN A 752 -26.44 -0.20 -12.51
CA ASN A 752 -27.10 -0.41 -11.23
C ASN A 752 -28.30 0.53 -11.01
N ALA A 753 -28.24 1.78 -11.49
CA ALA A 753 -29.36 2.70 -11.47
C ALA A 753 -30.52 2.17 -12.34
N LYS A 754 -30.24 1.76 -13.58
CA LYS A 754 -31.23 1.18 -14.50
C LYS A 754 -31.89 -0.08 -13.92
N ALA A 755 -31.10 -0.98 -13.30
CA ALA A 755 -31.62 -2.16 -12.62
C ALA A 755 -32.60 -1.84 -11.47
N ASN A 756 -32.57 -0.60 -10.95
CA ASN A 756 -33.47 -0.09 -9.91
C ASN A 756 -34.51 0.93 -10.45
N GLY A 757 -34.74 0.96 -11.77
CA GLY A 757 -35.73 1.81 -12.41
C GLY A 757 -35.39 3.29 -12.44
N MET A 758 -34.11 3.65 -12.39
CA MET A 758 -33.63 5.04 -12.45
C MET A 758 -32.98 5.33 -13.81
N SER A 759 -33.18 6.53 -14.31
CA SER A 759 -32.47 7.11 -15.45
C SER A 759 -31.40 8.06 -14.96
N CYS A 760 -30.25 8.11 -15.63
CA CYS A 760 -29.13 8.96 -15.21
C CYS A 760 -28.73 9.98 -16.29
N ALA A 761 -28.20 11.11 -15.79
CA ALA A 761 -27.44 12.10 -16.55
C ALA A 761 -26.06 12.23 -15.94
N LEU A 762 -25.02 12.24 -16.78
CA LEU A 762 -23.63 12.56 -16.40
C LEU A 762 -23.40 14.03 -16.67
N VAL A 763 -22.91 14.75 -15.67
CA VAL A 763 -22.51 16.16 -15.76
C VAL A 763 -21.01 16.23 -15.50
N GLU A 764 -20.26 16.74 -16.48
CA GLU A 764 -18.82 16.96 -16.40
C GLU A 764 -18.54 18.47 -16.34
N ASP A 765 -17.73 18.88 -15.39
CA ASP A 765 -17.33 20.26 -15.16
C ASP A 765 -15.80 20.31 -15.02
N GLU A 766 -15.17 21.12 -15.86
CA GLU A 766 -13.70 21.28 -15.82
C GLU A 766 -13.21 22.21 -14.69
N GLY A 767 -14.10 22.72 -13.84
CA GLY A 767 -13.75 23.63 -12.74
C GLY A 767 -13.31 25.02 -13.22
N LYS A 768 -13.67 25.43 -14.44
CA LYS A 768 -13.31 26.75 -14.98
C LYS A 768 -14.14 27.87 -14.36
N GLY A 769 -13.51 28.99 -14.04
CA GLY A 769 -14.14 30.19 -13.54
C GLY A 769 -13.40 30.80 -12.37
N GLU A 770 -13.35 30.13 -11.22
CA GLU A 770 -12.62 30.58 -10.02
C GLU A 770 -11.52 29.57 -9.69
N GLU A 771 -10.38 30.04 -9.18
CA GLU A 771 -9.24 29.16 -8.86
C GLU A 771 -9.55 28.13 -7.76
N PHE A 772 -10.55 28.37 -6.91
CA PHE A 772 -11.02 27.45 -5.90
C PHE A 772 -12.07 26.45 -6.39
N TYR A 773 -12.40 26.42 -7.68
CA TYR A 773 -13.21 25.37 -8.28
C TYR A 773 -12.32 24.20 -8.73
N SER A 774 -12.83 22.99 -8.61
CA SER A 774 -12.11 21.77 -9.00
C SER A 774 -12.88 21.03 -10.08
N PRO A 775 -12.20 20.41 -11.05
CA PRO A 775 -12.84 19.53 -12.03
C PRO A 775 -13.63 18.42 -11.35
N THR A 776 -14.80 18.08 -11.91
CA THR A 776 -15.65 17.05 -11.32
C THR A 776 -16.59 16.41 -12.33
N SER A 777 -16.97 15.15 -12.06
CA SER A 777 -17.96 14.41 -12.82
C SER A 777 -19.02 13.84 -11.87
N TRP A 778 -20.27 14.20 -12.09
CA TRP A 778 -21.40 13.76 -11.27
C TRP A 778 -22.41 12.97 -12.10
N MET A 779 -22.81 11.81 -11.60
CA MET A 779 -23.97 11.07 -12.09
C MET A 779 -25.21 11.45 -11.29
N LEU A 780 -26.20 12.02 -11.96
CA LEU A 780 -27.51 12.36 -11.38
C LEU A 780 -28.51 11.32 -11.82
N CYS A 781 -29.08 10.55 -10.91
CA CYS A 781 -29.99 9.45 -11.21
C CYS A 781 -31.33 9.64 -10.50
N SER A 782 -32.45 9.46 -11.22
CA SER A 782 -33.83 9.61 -10.67
C SER A 782 -34.79 8.65 -11.37
N ARG A 783 -35.87 8.30 -10.65
CA ARG A 783 -37.03 7.60 -11.26
C ARG A 783 -37.84 8.52 -12.16
N ASP A 784 -37.86 9.82 -11.86
CA ASP A 784 -38.43 10.85 -12.75
C ASP A 784 -37.30 11.62 -13.46
N PRO A 785 -37.13 11.44 -14.79
CA PRO A 785 -36.05 12.10 -15.52
C PRO A 785 -36.30 13.59 -15.81
N LYS A 786 -37.48 14.13 -15.51
CA LYS A 786 -37.85 15.52 -15.85
C LYS A 786 -36.86 16.57 -15.32
N PRO A 787 -36.29 16.49 -14.10
CA PRO A 787 -35.29 17.46 -13.66
C PRO A 787 -34.11 17.62 -14.60
N PHE A 788 -33.77 16.57 -15.35
CA PHE A 788 -32.62 16.57 -16.25
C PHE A 788 -32.90 17.24 -17.61
N ASP A 789 -34.15 17.65 -17.86
CA ASP A 789 -34.54 18.41 -19.04
C ASP A 789 -34.52 19.95 -18.78
N ASP A 790 -34.17 20.36 -17.55
CA ASP A 790 -34.03 21.77 -17.19
C ASP A 790 -32.92 22.41 -18.01
N PRO A 791 -33.13 23.66 -18.52
CA PRO A 791 -32.16 24.39 -19.33
C PRO A 791 -30.77 24.52 -18.68
N ILE A 792 -30.64 24.45 -17.35
CA ILE A 792 -29.36 24.51 -16.62
C ILE A 792 -28.41 23.39 -17.01
N PHE A 793 -28.95 22.28 -17.54
CA PHE A 793 -28.16 21.15 -18.04
C PHE A 793 -27.83 21.21 -19.53
N ASN A 794 -28.35 22.19 -20.28
CA ASN A 794 -28.10 22.38 -21.72
C ASN A 794 -26.91 23.31 -21.95
N THR A 795 -25.83 23.16 -21.20
CA THR A 795 -24.60 23.94 -21.35
C THR A 795 -23.57 23.17 -22.18
N GLU A 796 -22.77 23.93 -22.93
CA GLU A 796 -21.63 23.44 -23.70
C GLU A 796 -20.35 24.04 -23.13
N ASP A 797 -19.27 23.27 -23.08
CA ASP A 797 -17.96 23.79 -22.71
C ASP A 797 -17.51 24.82 -23.75
N PRO A 798 -17.17 26.05 -23.33
CA PRO A 798 -16.78 27.10 -24.26
C PRO A 798 -15.50 26.82 -25.07
N SER A 799 -14.67 25.91 -24.61
CA SER A 799 -13.37 25.58 -25.21
C SER A 799 -13.45 24.39 -26.17
N THR A 800 -14.24 23.37 -25.83
CA THR A 800 -14.35 22.11 -26.60
C THR A 800 -15.61 22.05 -27.45
N HIS A 801 -16.62 22.92 -27.19
CA HIS A 801 -17.96 22.87 -27.74
C HIS A 801 -18.70 21.55 -27.50
N GLU A 802 -18.23 20.75 -26.55
CA GLU A 802 -18.88 19.50 -26.13
C GLU A 802 -19.96 19.79 -25.09
N LYS A 803 -21.01 18.96 -25.09
CA LYS A 803 -22.07 19.08 -24.08
C LYS A 803 -21.54 18.62 -22.72
N GLU A 804 -21.61 19.50 -21.73
CA GLU A 804 -21.22 19.17 -20.33
C GLU A 804 -22.17 18.14 -19.69
N THR A 805 -23.38 17.93 -20.28
CA THR A 805 -24.33 16.94 -19.80
C THR A 805 -24.61 15.90 -20.86
N THR A 806 -24.41 14.64 -20.52
CA THR A 806 -24.68 13.50 -21.37
C THR A 806 -25.60 12.49 -20.67
N ARG A 807 -26.27 11.62 -21.47
CA ARG A 807 -27.09 10.52 -20.94
C ARG A 807 -26.41 9.20 -21.28
N PRO A 808 -25.64 8.64 -20.33
CA PRO A 808 -24.88 7.43 -20.59
C PRO A 808 -25.80 6.24 -20.83
N LYS A 809 -25.39 5.37 -21.74
CA LYS A 809 -26.07 4.11 -22.02
C LYS A 809 -25.39 2.98 -21.24
N GLU A 810 -26.16 1.95 -20.92
CA GLU A 810 -25.65 0.74 -20.29
C GLU A 810 -24.63 0.07 -21.25
N ASP A 811 -23.49 -0.33 -20.71
CA ASP A 811 -22.51 -1.14 -21.42
C ASP A 811 -22.76 -2.62 -21.10
N PRO A 812 -23.26 -3.43 -22.08
CA PRO A 812 -23.55 -4.83 -21.84
C PRO A 812 -22.30 -5.70 -21.58
N ALA A 813 -21.10 -5.19 -21.89
CA ALA A 813 -19.84 -5.89 -21.64
C ALA A 813 -19.42 -5.80 -20.15
N ILE A 814 -19.96 -4.83 -19.41
CA ILE A 814 -19.61 -4.60 -18.00
C ILE A 814 -20.69 -5.23 -17.11
N ARG A 815 -20.27 -6.24 -16.36
CA ARG A 815 -21.17 -6.90 -15.39
C ARG A 815 -21.46 -5.95 -14.22
N PRO A 816 -22.75 -5.70 -13.88
CA PRO A 816 -23.12 -4.86 -12.73
C PRO A 816 -22.54 -5.39 -11.41
N TRP A 817 -22.15 -4.48 -10.53
CA TRP A 817 -21.67 -4.86 -9.20
C TRP A 817 -22.85 -5.20 -8.30
N THR A 818 -22.64 -6.23 -7.50
CA THR A 818 -23.55 -6.68 -6.44
C THR A 818 -22.79 -6.81 -5.12
N ASP A 819 -23.48 -7.01 -4.02
CA ASP A 819 -22.84 -7.25 -2.72
C ASP A 819 -21.91 -8.49 -2.72
N ASP A 820 -22.19 -9.44 -3.62
CA ASP A 820 -21.39 -10.66 -3.78
C ASP A 820 -20.33 -10.57 -4.90
N TYR A 821 -20.43 -9.59 -5.80
CA TYR A 821 -19.55 -9.52 -6.97
C TYR A 821 -19.12 -8.08 -7.30
N SER A 822 -17.82 -7.87 -7.42
CA SER A 822 -17.23 -6.67 -7.99
C SER A 822 -15.95 -7.02 -8.73
N ASN A 823 -15.70 -6.34 -9.86
CA ASN A 823 -14.47 -6.49 -10.63
C ASN A 823 -14.01 -5.11 -11.12
N LEU A 824 -12.91 -4.63 -10.55
CA LEU A 824 -12.36 -3.30 -10.83
C LEU A 824 -11.55 -3.28 -12.15
N PHE A 825 -11.05 -4.43 -12.62
CA PHE A 825 -10.30 -4.50 -13.88
C PHE A 825 -11.14 -4.14 -15.10
N GLN A 826 -12.48 -4.36 -15.04
CA GLN A 826 -13.40 -4.04 -16.14
C GLN A 826 -13.58 -2.54 -16.35
N ILE A 827 -13.27 -1.72 -15.36
CA ILE A 827 -13.52 -0.27 -15.36
C ILE A 827 -12.24 0.55 -15.21
N LEU A 828 -11.07 -0.05 -15.37
CA LEU A 828 -9.81 0.69 -15.45
C LEU A 828 -9.84 1.62 -16.67
N LYS A 829 -9.55 2.90 -16.45
CA LYS A 829 -9.40 3.87 -17.55
C LYS A 829 -8.28 3.44 -18.48
N LYS A 830 -8.52 3.53 -19.79
CA LYS A 830 -7.50 3.29 -20.80
C LYS A 830 -6.56 4.49 -20.88
N ARG A 831 -5.33 4.25 -21.31
CA ARG A 831 -4.33 5.31 -21.47
C ARG A 831 -4.84 6.33 -22.49
N GLY A 832 -5.21 7.55 -22.03
CA GLY A 832 -5.76 8.63 -22.87
C GLY A 832 -7.23 8.98 -22.61
N GLU A 833 -7.91 8.27 -21.69
CA GLU A 833 -9.27 8.62 -21.19
C GLU A 833 -9.19 9.39 -19.88
#